data_f6e2acbff0bbfdca19d51cbb91b4c498
#
_entry.id   f6e2acbff0bbfdca19d51cbb91b4c498
#
_cell.length_a   1.000
_cell.length_b   1.000
_cell.length_c   1.000
_cell.angle_alpha   90.00
_cell.angle_beta   90.00
_cell.angle_gamma   90.00
#
_symmetry.space_group_name_H-M   'P 1'
#
loop_
_entity.id
_entity.type
_entity.pdbx_description
1 polymer ?
#
loop_
_entity_poly.entity_id
_entity_poly.type
_entity_poly.pdbx_seq_one_letter_code
_entity_poly.pdbx_strand_id
1 'polypeptide(L)'
;MRISRRQFVSWGLAGAAVLGTEGIGGAFYGHVMRTSSRMDEPIPSVCRACPAGCGIVGYLRNKTRLTAIMGNPEHPTSRGRICALGMAAMNLQLHPERLWQARGKDGATLETPQALAEAGGRIARLVAGGARVVIDTWDEQQAHADFMAALGAPATLIGREALEYAAREKGMEKVWGTEVRPDLDRADLLLIFEDQPLDSGSRFMPEAQRIIDAKVDRGMKLVVFDPRLSTTGSKADVWLPIRPGTARPAALALLRHALEHVNLSQPVSMRGQYVPLVILAETIGAYTFEYAAQVCGVDVALFAEAGRLLVESYRPATMAGLPVFEREDAAAAYAAIALIDLVLGPLQIPVMPRPRQVPTDQAASPVAAETIYREIEAGQGKDIVLISHRANPVFERGDALRKALTSGGVAYHLALGPLPNETTDVADLVLPETTPLEVHGRVWLTSFVPTPTYVEQRPVAPPPKGVLRTQDVFGALAKHQANGDTAAPVYDLQMVRDLTGANTFFSVGTGIFACDAGYDPKLRYDVSLRFFRELPPFELHEPEVLRPVLLLHDGPVTNRTSAQAKWLAEIQHDARLFLHPDDARRLRVHPGDLVRCEAVDGAPGAAVEVRVFVSDGIRPGCVSLPVEQGHLVAGRLAMAKRFSTAHDPDMKMIWWEDEGPGVNLEPLLRREIDEETDVVKRPLTRLRIRKV
;
A
#
# COMPACT_ATOMS: atom_id res chain seq x y z
N MET A 1 13.84 38.85 5.90
CA MET A 1 13.06 39.01 4.67
C MET A 1 13.20 37.69 3.90
N ARG A 2 12.16 36.85 3.86
CA ARG A 2 12.20 35.57 3.14
C ARG A 2 11.71 35.80 1.71
N ILE A 3 12.61 35.74 0.76
CA ILE A 3 12.28 35.87 -0.66
C ILE A 3 11.75 34.54 -1.15
N SER A 4 10.54 34.51 -1.71
CA SER A 4 9.97 33.27 -2.28
C SER A 4 10.73 32.88 -3.56
N ARG A 5 10.75 31.57 -3.88
CA ARG A 5 11.38 31.07 -5.12
C ARG A 5 10.84 31.76 -6.38
N ARG A 6 9.59 32.19 -6.35
CA ARG A 6 8.95 32.94 -7.45
C ARG A 6 9.47 34.37 -7.55
N GLN A 7 9.70 35.03 -6.43
CA GLN A 7 10.32 36.35 -6.37
C GLN A 7 11.79 36.30 -6.80
N PHE A 8 12.54 35.26 -6.39
CA PHE A 8 13.91 35.07 -6.83
C PHE A 8 14.02 34.90 -8.35
N VAL A 9 13.13 34.12 -8.94
CA VAL A 9 13.08 33.94 -10.40
C VAL A 9 12.66 35.23 -11.12
N SER A 10 11.66 35.93 -10.60
CA SER A 10 11.22 37.20 -11.21
C SER A 10 12.26 38.31 -11.06
N TRP A 11 13.03 38.34 -9.96
CA TRP A 11 14.13 39.31 -9.77
C TRP A 11 15.36 38.93 -10.60
N GLY A 12 15.63 37.64 -10.78
CA GLY A 12 16.67 37.16 -11.71
C GLY A 12 16.36 37.51 -13.17
N LEU A 13 15.10 37.40 -13.57
CA LEU A 13 14.64 37.83 -14.89
C LEU A 13 14.65 39.35 -15.07
N ALA A 14 14.26 40.13 -14.03
CA ALA A 14 14.36 41.60 -14.04
C ALA A 14 15.80 42.07 -14.02
N GLY A 15 16.69 41.45 -13.25
CA GLY A 15 18.12 41.72 -13.23
C GLY A 15 18.81 41.45 -14.57
N ALA A 16 18.41 40.40 -15.26
CA ALA A 16 18.92 40.07 -16.61
C ALA A 16 18.44 41.07 -17.67
N ALA A 17 17.24 41.65 -17.50
CA ALA A 17 16.72 42.70 -18.38
C ALA A 17 17.40 44.04 -18.18
N VAL A 18 17.89 44.34 -16.96
CA VAL A 18 18.57 45.59 -16.62
C VAL A 18 20.06 45.61 -17.04
N LEU A 19 20.67 44.40 -17.16
CA LEU A 19 22.06 44.27 -17.58
C LEU A 19 22.27 44.23 -19.12
N GLY A 20 21.33 44.73 -19.88
CA GLY A 20 21.29 45.09 -21.31
C GLY A 20 22.54 44.85 -22.18
N THR A 21 23.16 43.72 -22.06
CA THR A 21 24.22 43.29 -22.96
C THR A 21 23.65 42.25 -23.93
N GLU A 22 23.49 42.67 -25.16
CA GLU A 22 22.91 41.92 -26.27
C GLU A 22 23.65 40.59 -26.61
N GLY A 23 24.74 40.27 -25.96
CA GLY A 23 25.53 39.08 -26.24
C GLY A 23 25.26 37.88 -25.35
N ILE A 24 25.40 38.03 -24.02
CA ILE A 24 25.39 36.90 -23.08
C ILE A 24 23.95 36.60 -22.57
N GLY A 25 23.20 37.67 -22.25
CA GLY A 25 21.81 37.54 -21.80
C GLY A 25 20.89 37.02 -22.87
N GLY A 26 21.06 37.50 -24.12
CA GLY A 26 20.33 36.98 -25.30
C GLY A 26 20.66 35.55 -25.66
N ALA A 27 21.93 35.15 -25.53
CA ALA A 27 22.38 33.77 -25.76
C ALA A 27 21.84 32.81 -24.64
N PHE A 28 21.87 33.23 -23.39
CA PHE A 28 21.33 32.50 -22.25
C PHE A 28 19.78 32.39 -22.32
N TYR A 29 19.11 33.52 -22.59
CA TYR A 29 17.68 33.54 -22.77
C TYR A 29 17.26 32.76 -24.03
N GLY A 30 17.99 32.91 -25.11
CA GLY A 30 17.80 32.11 -26.34
C GLY A 30 18.15 30.62 -26.14
N HIS A 31 19.07 30.29 -25.25
CA HIS A 31 19.36 28.90 -24.89
C HIS A 31 18.27 28.33 -23.97
N VAL A 32 17.87 29.07 -22.95
CA VAL A 32 16.76 28.70 -22.07
C VAL A 32 15.44 28.62 -22.86
N MET A 33 15.17 29.56 -23.74
CA MET A 33 13.97 29.50 -24.60
C MET A 33 14.07 28.45 -25.72
N ARG A 34 15.25 28.17 -26.27
CA ARG A 34 15.44 27.05 -27.20
C ARG A 34 15.41 25.68 -26.51
N THR A 35 15.84 25.59 -25.27
CA THR A 35 15.66 24.39 -24.46
C THR A 35 14.23 24.28 -23.93
N SER A 36 13.52 25.40 -23.67
CA SER A 36 12.10 25.41 -23.31
C SER A 36 11.18 25.31 -24.52
N SER A 37 11.58 25.75 -25.71
CA SER A 37 10.80 25.53 -26.96
C SER A 37 10.95 24.13 -27.54
N ARG A 38 11.89 23.33 -27.02
CA ARG A 38 11.87 21.86 -27.10
C ARG A 38 11.18 21.30 -25.85
N MET A 39 10.17 21.95 -25.33
CA MET A 39 9.37 21.41 -24.25
C MET A 39 8.81 20.09 -24.75
N ASP A 40 9.21 19.04 -24.07
CA ASP A 40 8.70 17.71 -24.27
C ASP A 40 7.17 17.77 -24.14
N GLU A 41 6.46 17.07 -24.99
CA GLU A 41 5.00 17.08 -24.98
C GLU A 41 4.49 16.61 -23.60
N PRO A 42 3.71 17.43 -22.87
CA PRO A 42 3.16 17.05 -21.59
C PRO A 42 1.99 16.09 -21.77
N ILE A 43 2.06 14.93 -21.14
CA ILE A 43 1.00 13.93 -21.16
C ILE A 43 0.48 13.76 -19.74
N PRO A 44 -0.73 14.27 -19.43
CA PRO A 44 -1.37 14.00 -18.16
C PRO A 44 -1.77 12.53 -18.04
N SER A 45 -1.52 11.96 -16.86
CA SER A 45 -1.78 10.56 -16.56
C SER A 45 -1.93 10.36 -15.06
N VAL A 46 -1.90 9.10 -14.61
CA VAL A 46 -1.98 8.72 -13.20
C VAL A 46 -0.81 7.82 -12.83
N CYS A 47 -0.24 8.05 -11.67
CA CYS A 47 0.76 7.19 -11.07
C CYS A 47 0.11 5.92 -10.53
N ARG A 48 0.66 4.76 -10.90
CA ARG A 48 0.21 3.44 -10.45
C ARG A 48 1.29 2.70 -9.65
N ALA A 49 2.26 3.45 -9.12
CA ALA A 49 3.29 2.86 -8.26
C ALA A 49 2.73 2.36 -6.91
N CYS A 50 1.60 2.93 -6.47
CA CYS A 50 0.82 2.49 -5.32
C CYS A 50 -0.67 2.83 -5.52
N PRO A 51 -1.58 2.34 -4.67
CA PRO A 51 -3.03 2.60 -4.77
C PRO A 51 -3.44 4.08 -4.63
N ALA A 52 -2.56 4.97 -4.18
CA ALA A 52 -2.87 6.40 -4.04
C ALA A 52 -3.33 7.07 -5.34
N GLY A 53 -2.90 6.56 -6.50
CA GLY A 53 -3.36 7.05 -7.79
C GLY A 53 -3.11 8.54 -8.03
N CYS A 54 -1.93 9.07 -7.63
CA CYS A 54 -1.60 10.48 -7.81
C CYS A 54 -1.60 10.88 -9.28
N GLY A 55 -2.15 12.07 -9.59
CA GLY A 55 -2.07 12.64 -10.92
C GLY A 55 -0.64 13.02 -11.28
N ILE A 56 -0.20 12.64 -12.46
CA ILE A 56 1.12 12.95 -13.00
C ILE A 56 1.03 13.61 -14.37
N VAL A 57 2.09 14.31 -14.72
CA VAL A 57 2.37 14.76 -16.08
C VAL A 57 3.70 14.17 -16.50
N GLY A 58 3.68 13.30 -17.49
CA GLY A 58 4.89 12.80 -18.14
C GLY A 58 5.33 13.71 -19.27
N TYR A 59 6.63 13.87 -19.49
CA TYR A 59 7.20 14.70 -20.53
C TYR A 59 7.95 13.83 -21.52
N LEU A 60 7.44 13.76 -22.75
CA LEU A 60 8.04 12.97 -23.84
C LEU A 60 8.86 13.84 -24.79
N ARG A 61 10.14 13.53 -24.93
CA ARG A 61 11.00 14.08 -25.98
C ARG A 61 10.81 13.29 -27.27
N ASN A 62 10.51 13.99 -28.34
CA ASN A 62 10.30 13.41 -29.68
C ASN A 62 9.23 12.28 -29.67
N LYS A 63 8.26 12.32 -28.76
CA LYS A 63 7.20 11.30 -28.58
C LYS A 63 7.69 9.88 -28.27
N THR A 64 8.95 9.70 -27.94
CA THR A 64 9.56 8.37 -27.75
C THR A 64 10.26 8.19 -26.41
N ARG A 65 10.85 9.26 -25.84
CA ARG A 65 11.66 9.17 -24.65
C ARG A 65 11.03 9.94 -23.50
N LEU A 66 10.68 9.24 -22.44
CA LEU A 66 10.27 9.86 -21.17
C LEU A 66 11.47 10.56 -20.54
N THR A 67 11.36 11.86 -20.28
CA THR A 67 12.44 12.69 -19.75
C THR A 67 12.17 13.14 -18.31
N ALA A 68 10.90 13.27 -17.93
CA ALA A 68 10.52 13.64 -16.58
C ALA A 68 9.09 13.18 -16.26
N ILE A 69 8.82 13.01 -14.98
CA ILE A 69 7.48 12.86 -14.41
C ILE A 69 7.33 13.93 -13.33
N MET A 70 6.23 14.66 -13.36
CA MET A 70 5.89 15.66 -12.35
C MET A 70 4.46 15.43 -11.85
N GLY A 71 4.14 15.93 -10.65
CA GLY A 71 2.77 15.91 -10.17
C GLY A 71 1.87 16.83 -11.00
N ASN A 72 0.64 16.40 -11.27
CA ASN A 72 -0.37 17.20 -11.97
C ASN A 72 -1.05 18.18 -11.00
N PRO A 73 -0.88 19.51 -11.14
CA PRO A 73 -1.47 20.50 -10.23
C PRO A 73 -2.99 20.50 -10.21
N GLU A 74 -3.62 20.10 -11.30
CA GLU A 74 -5.08 20.07 -11.43
C GLU A 74 -5.71 18.80 -10.84
N HIS A 75 -4.89 17.84 -10.44
CA HIS A 75 -5.39 16.61 -9.86
C HIS A 75 -5.99 16.86 -8.45
N PRO A 76 -7.28 16.54 -8.21
CA PRO A 76 -7.98 16.99 -7.00
C PRO A 76 -7.45 16.34 -5.73
N THR A 77 -6.90 15.12 -5.81
CA THR A 77 -6.38 14.41 -4.63
C THR A 77 -4.94 14.75 -4.33
N SER A 78 -4.02 14.70 -5.29
CA SER A 78 -2.59 14.91 -5.07
C SER A 78 -2.14 16.37 -5.25
N ARG A 79 -2.97 17.24 -5.85
CA ARG A 79 -2.77 18.70 -5.96
C ARG A 79 -1.36 19.09 -6.40
N GLY A 80 -0.84 18.43 -7.43
CA GLY A 80 0.50 18.68 -7.97
C GLY A 80 1.65 18.02 -7.21
N ARG A 81 1.37 17.15 -6.25
CA ARG A 81 2.40 16.44 -5.50
C ARG A 81 2.63 15.04 -6.06
N ILE A 82 3.87 14.60 -6.00
CA ILE A 82 4.32 13.24 -6.31
C ILE A 82 5.41 12.85 -5.30
N CYS A 83 5.38 11.62 -4.82
CA CYS A 83 6.38 11.10 -3.89
C CYS A 83 7.60 10.53 -4.63
N ALA A 84 8.64 10.20 -3.86
CA ALA A 84 9.85 9.59 -4.40
C ALA A 84 9.56 8.28 -5.16
N LEU A 85 8.63 7.44 -4.67
CA LEU A 85 8.22 6.21 -5.33
C LEU A 85 7.62 6.47 -6.71
N GLY A 86 6.72 7.48 -6.83
CA GLY A 86 6.11 7.85 -8.10
C GLY A 86 7.15 8.38 -9.10
N MET A 87 8.13 9.15 -8.65
CA MET A 87 9.24 9.61 -9.49
C MET A 87 10.15 8.45 -9.90
N ALA A 88 10.42 7.52 -8.99
CA ALA A 88 11.25 6.35 -9.23
C ALA A 88 10.63 5.34 -10.22
N ALA A 89 9.35 5.48 -10.58
CA ALA A 89 8.74 4.66 -11.64
C ALA A 89 9.51 4.76 -12.98
N MET A 90 10.23 5.87 -13.22
CA MET A 90 11.14 5.99 -14.36
C MET A 90 12.31 5.01 -14.29
N ASN A 91 12.84 4.71 -13.10
CA ASN A 91 13.91 3.72 -12.94
C ASN A 91 13.43 2.33 -13.36
N LEU A 92 12.19 1.98 -13.01
CA LEU A 92 11.62 0.67 -13.36
C LEU A 92 11.38 0.55 -14.86
N GLN A 93 10.92 1.62 -15.51
CA GLN A 93 10.73 1.64 -16.95
C GLN A 93 12.04 1.47 -17.73
N LEU A 94 13.10 2.11 -17.27
CA LEU A 94 14.42 2.11 -17.88
C LEU A 94 15.35 1.06 -17.27
N HIS A 95 14.82 0.14 -16.47
CA HIS A 95 15.61 -0.83 -15.73
C HIS A 95 16.41 -1.74 -16.69
N PRO A 96 17.73 -1.90 -16.50
CA PRO A 96 18.57 -2.66 -17.44
C PRO A 96 18.22 -4.15 -17.49
N GLU A 97 17.64 -4.70 -16.42
CA GLU A 97 17.22 -6.11 -16.34
C GLU A 97 15.72 -6.30 -16.59
N ARG A 98 15.09 -5.32 -17.18
CA ARG A 98 13.69 -5.44 -17.59
C ARG A 98 13.50 -6.66 -18.49
N LEU A 99 12.39 -7.36 -18.31
CA LEU A 99 12.01 -8.46 -19.16
C LEU A 99 11.54 -7.94 -20.53
N TRP A 100 12.23 -8.36 -21.58
CA TRP A 100 11.97 -7.93 -22.95
C TRP A 100 11.38 -9.04 -23.81
N GLN A 101 11.63 -10.30 -23.44
CA GLN A 101 11.20 -11.49 -24.14
C GLN A 101 10.71 -12.54 -23.14
N ALA A 102 9.89 -13.48 -23.63
CA ALA A 102 9.46 -14.61 -22.83
C ALA A 102 10.65 -15.50 -22.43
N ARG A 103 10.55 -16.12 -21.24
CA ARG A 103 11.55 -17.04 -20.71
C ARG A 103 10.91 -18.35 -20.30
N GLY A 104 11.46 -19.46 -20.74
CA GLY A 104 11.11 -20.80 -20.27
C GLY A 104 11.72 -21.11 -18.91
N LYS A 105 11.32 -22.21 -18.31
CA LYS A 105 11.79 -22.72 -17.00
C LYS A 105 13.31 -22.92 -16.94
N ASP A 106 13.92 -23.29 -18.04
CA ASP A 106 15.37 -23.47 -18.21
C ASP A 106 16.14 -22.17 -18.39
N GLY A 107 15.45 -21.02 -18.33
CA GLY A 107 15.99 -19.69 -18.59
C GLY A 107 16.16 -19.35 -20.07
N ALA A 108 15.79 -20.26 -20.99
CA ALA A 108 15.85 -20.01 -22.42
C ALA A 108 14.92 -18.85 -22.82
N THR A 109 15.43 -18.00 -23.68
CA THR A 109 14.65 -16.91 -24.28
C THR A 109 13.76 -17.46 -25.39
N LEU A 110 12.50 -17.10 -25.39
CA LEU A 110 11.49 -17.58 -26.34
C LEU A 110 10.89 -16.40 -27.12
N GLU A 111 10.40 -16.67 -28.32
CA GLU A 111 9.61 -15.70 -29.06
C GLU A 111 8.26 -15.48 -28.34
N THR A 112 8.04 -14.25 -27.85
CA THR A 112 6.92 -13.93 -26.96
C THR A 112 5.54 -14.29 -27.54
N PRO A 113 5.18 -13.99 -28.81
CA PRO A 113 3.89 -14.37 -29.36
C PRO A 113 3.66 -15.88 -29.44
N GLN A 114 4.71 -16.63 -29.78
CA GLN A 114 4.65 -18.10 -29.83
C GLN A 114 4.51 -18.68 -28.43
N ALA A 115 5.29 -18.22 -27.47
CA ALA A 115 5.22 -18.66 -26.08
C ALA A 115 3.85 -18.40 -25.46
N LEU A 116 3.24 -17.22 -25.76
CA LEU A 116 1.89 -16.89 -25.32
C LEU A 116 0.83 -17.83 -25.92
N ALA A 117 0.91 -18.14 -27.22
CA ALA A 117 -0.01 -19.07 -27.86
C ALA A 117 0.10 -20.50 -27.30
N GLU A 118 1.34 -20.97 -27.08
CA GLU A 118 1.62 -22.26 -26.47
C GLU A 118 1.08 -22.36 -25.03
N ALA A 119 1.24 -21.27 -24.23
CA ALA A 119 0.68 -21.16 -22.88
C ALA A 119 -0.85 -21.25 -22.91
N GLY A 120 -1.52 -20.52 -23.81
CA GLY A 120 -2.97 -20.57 -23.96
C GLY A 120 -3.48 -21.98 -24.30
N GLY A 121 -2.84 -22.64 -25.26
CA GLY A 121 -3.15 -24.03 -25.62
C GLY A 121 -2.85 -25.03 -24.49
N ARG A 122 -1.79 -24.81 -23.70
CA ARG A 122 -1.48 -25.65 -22.54
C ARG A 122 -2.51 -25.49 -21.43
N ILE A 123 -2.86 -24.26 -21.10
CA ILE A 123 -3.90 -23.95 -20.10
C ILE A 123 -5.24 -24.60 -20.52
N ALA A 124 -5.66 -24.43 -21.78
CA ALA A 124 -6.90 -25.03 -22.28
C ALA A 124 -6.94 -26.55 -22.12
N ARG A 125 -5.84 -27.25 -22.44
CA ARG A 125 -5.76 -28.71 -22.23
C ARG A 125 -5.83 -29.10 -20.76
N LEU A 126 -5.18 -28.36 -19.87
CA LEU A 126 -5.22 -28.63 -18.44
C LEU A 126 -6.61 -28.41 -17.86
N VAL A 127 -7.26 -27.31 -18.24
CA VAL A 127 -8.64 -26.99 -17.84
C VAL A 127 -9.62 -28.05 -18.36
N ALA A 128 -9.50 -28.49 -19.61
CA ALA A 128 -10.29 -29.61 -20.15
C ALA A 128 -10.05 -30.94 -19.41
N GLY A 129 -8.87 -31.09 -18.82
CA GLY A 129 -8.51 -32.20 -17.94
C GLY A 129 -8.97 -32.06 -16.49
N GLY A 130 -9.72 -30.99 -16.14
CA GLY A 130 -10.27 -30.75 -14.82
C GLY A 130 -9.41 -29.86 -13.92
N ALA A 131 -8.37 -29.20 -14.45
CA ALA A 131 -7.58 -28.25 -13.68
C ALA A 131 -8.37 -26.97 -13.38
N ARG A 132 -8.21 -26.44 -12.18
CA ARG A 132 -8.72 -25.12 -11.75
C ARG A 132 -7.67 -24.05 -11.97
N VAL A 133 -8.09 -22.82 -12.28
CA VAL A 133 -7.20 -21.70 -12.51
C VAL A 133 -7.17 -20.79 -11.30
N VAL A 134 -5.98 -20.43 -10.84
CA VAL A 134 -5.76 -19.44 -9.78
C VAL A 134 -4.95 -18.29 -10.35
N ILE A 135 -5.50 -17.08 -10.30
CA ILE A 135 -4.82 -15.84 -10.70
C ILE A 135 -4.46 -15.07 -9.44
N ASP A 136 -3.19 -14.86 -9.21
CA ASP A 136 -2.67 -14.05 -8.10
C ASP A 136 -2.16 -12.72 -8.64
N THR A 137 -2.79 -11.61 -8.24
CA THR A 137 -2.49 -10.29 -8.81
C THR A 137 -2.54 -9.15 -7.79
N TRP A 138 -1.65 -8.18 -7.99
CA TRP A 138 -1.73 -6.87 -7.32
C TRP A 138 -2.53 -5.83 -8.10
N ASP A 139 -2.81 -6.07 -9.35
CA ASP A 139 -3.46 -5.12 -10.25
C ASP A 139 -4.66 -5.81 -10.91
N GLU A 140 -5.76 -5.89 -10.17
CA GLU A 140 -7.00 -6.44 -10.69
C GLU A 140 -7.50 -5.61 -11.87
N GLN A 141 -7.78 -6.28 -13.00
CA GLN A 141 -8.23 -5.66 -14.24
C GLN A 141 -9.38 -6.46 -14.85
N GLN A 142 -10.20 -5.80 -15.67
CA GLN A 142 -11.29 -6.44 -16.41
C GLN A 142 -10.80 -7.64 -17.24
N ALA A 143 -9.60 -7.57 -17.77
CA ALA A 143 -9.00 -8.66 -18.56
C ALA A 143 -8.91 -10.00 -17.78
N HIS A 144 -8.77 -9.96 -16.45
CA HIS A 144 -8.83 -11.17 -15.64
C HIS A 144 -10.24 -11.74 -15.59
N ALA A 145 -11.25 -10.89 -15.38
CA ALA A 145 -12.65 -11.30 -15.35
C ALA A 145 -13.08 -11.90 -16.70
N ASP A 146 -12.71 -11.27 -17.79
CA ASP A 146 -13.01 -11.73 -19.15
C ASP A 146 -12.37 -13.10 -19.43
N PHE A 147 -11.12 -13.28 -19.02
CA PHE A 147 -10.44 -14.56 -19.15
C PHE A 147 -11.07 -15.64 -18.28
N MET A 148 -11.40 -15.32 -17.01
CA MET A 148 -12.06 -16.25 -16.12
C MET A 148 -13.44 -16.69 -16.67
N ALA A 149 -14.21 -15.76 -17.22
CA ALA A 149 -15.48 -16.04 -17.88
C ALA A 149 -15.30 -16.95 -19.11
N ALA A 150 -14.21 -16.80 -19.86
CA ALA A 150 -13.90 -17.61 -21.03
C ALA A 150 -13.51 -19.05 -20.70
N LEU A 151 -13.01 -19.32 -19.49
CA LEU A 151 -12.50 -20.65 -19.10
C LEU A 151 -13.58 -21.74 -19.14
N GLY A 152 -14.82 -21.42 -18.73
CA GLY A 152 -15.87 -22.44 -18.56
C GLY A 152 -15.57 -23.48 -17.45
N ALA A 153 -14.67 -23.16 -16.53
CA ALA A 153 -14.17 -24.00 -15.45
C ALA A 153 -13.97 -23.18 -14.17
N PRO A 154 -13.84 -23.84 -12.99
CA PRO A 154 -13.57 -23.12 -11.75
C PRO A 154 -12.30 -22.26 -11.84
N ALA A 155 -12.45 -20.99 -11.50
CA ALA A 155 -11.36 -20.03 -11.47
C ALA A 155 -11.47 -19.16 -10.23
N THR A 156 -10.33 -18.82 -9.64
CA THR A 156 -10.24 -18.02 -8.43
C THR A 156 -9.23 -16.89 -8.64
N LEU A 157 -9.61 -15.66 -8.32
CA LEU A 157 -8.71 -14.52 -8.33
C LEU A 157 -8.31 -14.16 -6.90
N ILE A 158 -7.02 -14.13 -6.64
CA ILE A 158 -6.40 -13.62 -5.42
C ILE A 158 -6.02 -12.16 -5.67
N GLY A 159 -6.90 -11.24 -5.26
CA GLY A 159 -6.68 -9.80 -5.35
C GLY A 159 -5.94 -9.30 -4.12
N ARG A 160 -4.62 -9.16 -4.19
CA ARG A 160 -3.76 -8.89 -3.02
C ARG A 160 -4.04 -7.56 -2.35
N GLU A 161 -4.37 -6.52 -3.12
CA GLU A 161 -4.76 -5.23 -2.56
C GLU A 161 -6.00 -5.36 -1.66
N ALA A 162 -7.01 -6.13 -2.07
CA ALA A 162 -8.21 -6.36 -1.28
C ALA A 162 -7.90 -7.17 0.00
N LEU A 163 -6.99 -8.14 -0.08
CA LEU A 163 -6.60 -8.94 1.07
C LEU A 163 -5.89 -8.10 2.14
N GLU A 164 -5.06 -7.13 1.72
CA GLU A 164 -4.33 -6.24 2.62
C GLU A 164 -5.26 -5.37 3.47
N TYR A 165 -6.43 -5.01 2.94
CA TYR A 165 -7.38 -4.10 3.63
C TYR A 165 -8.59 -4.80 4.27
N ALA A 166 -8.68 -6.12 4.21
CA ALA A 166 -9.87 -6.86 4.63
C ALA A 166 -10.29 -6.60 6.09
N ALA A 167 -9.34 -6.58 7.03
CA ALA A 167 -9.65 -6.33 8.44
C ALA A 167 -10.21 -4.92 8.69
N ARG A 168 -9.66 -3.92 7.97
CA ARG A 168 -10.16 -2.55 8.03
C ARG A 168 -11.56 -2.44 7.45
N GLU A 169 -11.78 -2.99 6.26
CA GLU A 169 -13.10 -3.00 5.63
C GLU A 169 -14.14 -3.60 6.58
N LYS A 170 -13.85 -4.75 7.17
CA LYS A 170 -14.75 -5.41 8.13
C LYS A 170 -15.01 -4.60 9.40
N GLY A 171 -13.98 -3.98 9.96
CA GLY A 171 -14.13 -3.13 11.14
C GLY A 171 -14.96 -1.88 10.84
N MET A 172 -14.74 -1.23 9.72
CA MET A 172 -15.49 -0.05 9.29
C MET A 172 -16.90 -0.39 8.85
N GLU A 173 -17.12 -1.52 8.17
CA GLU A 173 -18.44 -2.00 7.77
C GLU A 173 -19.37 -2.17 9.00
N LYS A 174 -18.83 -2.63 10.12
CA LYS A 174 -19.62 -2.78 11.38
C LYS A 174 -20.13 -1.46 11.94
N VAL A 175 -19.43 -0.36 11.70
CA VAL A 175 -19.79 0.97 12.23
C VAL A 175 -20.47 1.84 11.17
N TRP A 176 -19.89 1.85 9.96
CA TRP A 176 -20.28 2.75 8.88
C TRP A 176 -21.05 2.05 7.76
N GLY A 177 -21.03 0.69 7.70
CA GLY A 177 -21.57 -0.12 6.62
C GLY A 177 -20.78 0.03 5.31
N THR A 178 -19.68 0.76 5.33
CA THR A 178 -18.75 0.96 4.22
C THR A 178 -17.41 1.45 4.74
N GLU A 179 -16.38 1.37 3.91
CA GLU A 179 -15.13 2.05 4.20
C GLU A 179 -15.34 3.57 4.18
N VAL A 180 -14.74 4.26 5.14
CA VAL A 180 -14.75 5.72 5.23
C VAL A 180 -13.33 6.26 5.42
N ARG A 181 -13.13 7.55 5.13
CA ARG A 181 -11.86 8.24 5.30
C ARG A 181 -12.06 9.58 5.99
N PRO A 182 -11.10 10.05 6.78
CA PRO A 182 -11.20 11.36 7.42
C PRO A 182 -11.23 12.48 6.38
N ASP A 183 -12.11 13.46 6.59
CA ASP A 183 -12.11 14.70 5.82
C ASP A 183 -11.01 15.65 6.35
N LEU A 184 -9.79 15.41 5.90
CA LEU A 184 -8.61 16.16 6.32
C LEU A 184 -8.65 17.64 5.89
N ASP A 185 -9.49 17.99 4.92
CA ASP A 185 -9.66 19.39 4.50
C ASP A 185 -10.51 20.19 5.50
N ARG A 186 -11.23 19.54 6.40
CA ARG A 186 -12.12 20.17 7.39
C ARG A 186 -11.76 19.86 8.83
N ALA A 187 -11.03 18.79 9.11
CA ALA A 187 -10.64 18.41 10.46
C ALA A 187 -9.78 19.48 11.16
N ASP A 188 -9.98 19.65 12.46
CA ASP A 188 -9.18 20.51 13.34
C ASP A 188 -8.41 19.70 14.40
N LEU A 189 -8.75 18.41 14.56
CA LEU A 189 -7.99 17.41 15.29
C LEU A 189 -7.94 16.12 14.49
N LEU A 190 -6.77 15.48 14.45
CA LEU A 190 -6.59 14.15 13.89
C LEU A 190 -5.97 13.22 14.94
N LEU A 191 -6.67 12.15 15.29
CA LEU A 191 -6.18 11.06 16.12
C LEU A 191 -5.67 9.94 15.20
N ILE A 192 -4.41 9.59 15.30
CA ILE A 192 -3.78 8.57 14.46
C ILE A 192 -3.38 7.38 15.33
N PHE A 193 -3.90 6.20 14.99
CA PHE A 193 -3.62 4.94 15.69
C PHE A 193 -2.75 4.04 14.83
N GLU A 194 -1.49 3.87 15.24
CA GLU A 194 -0.51 2.99 14.58
C GLU A 194 -0.48 3.15 13.05
N ASP A 195 -0.56 4.40 12.59
CA ASP A 195 -0.47 4.79 11.18
C ASP A 195 0.64 5.83 10.97
N GLN A 196 1.26 5.80 9.81
CA GLN A 196 2.41 6.63 9.50
C GLN A 196 2.22 7.38 8.17
N PRO A 197 1.14 8.16 8.01
CA PRO A 197 0.78 8.81 6.75
C PRO A 197 1.81 9.86 6.27
N LEU A 198 2.77 10.27 7.10
CA LEU A 198 3.86 11.17 6.71
C LEU A 198 5.17 10.44 6.37
N ASP A 199 5.21 9.12 6.52
CA ASP A 199 6.40 8.32 6.18
C ASP A 199 6.24 7.63 4.83
N SER A 200 5.15 6.88 4.67
CA SER A 200 4.91 6.02 3.52
C SER A 200 3.46 5.55 3.47
N GLY A 201 3.22 4.50 2.73
CA GLY A 201 1.91 3.86 2.68
C GLY A 201 1.19 4.05 1.36
N SER A 202 0.16 3.26 1.17
CA SER A 202 -0.60 3.19 -0.08
C SER A 202 -1.35 4.47 -0.46
N ARG A 203 -1.38 5.46 0.45
CA ARG A 203 -2.08 6.74 0.27
C ARG A 203 -1.22 7.93 0.68
N PHE A 204 0.05 7.69 0.87
CA PHE A 204 1.03 8.60 1.44
C PHE A 204 0.87 10.05 0.96
N MET A 205 0.98 10.30 -0.33
CA MET A 205 1.07 11.68 -0.83
C MET A 205 -0.22 12.50 -0.64
N PRO A 206 -1.42 12.01 -0.97
CA PRO A 206 -2.65 12.75 -0.75
C PRO A 206 -2.95 13.05 0.72
N GLU A 207 -2.68 12.10 1.61
CA GLU A 207 -2.94 12.25 3.05
C GLU A 207 -1.86 13.13 3.70
N ALA A 208 -0.59 12.86 3.45
CA ALA A 208 0.53 13.62 4.00
C ALA A 208 0.42 15.12 3.69
N GLN A 209 0.10 15.45 2.44
CA GLN A 209 -0.07 16.85 2.06
C GLN A 209 -1.19 17.52 2.85
N ARG A 210 -2.37 16.86 2.92
CA ARG A 210 -3.54 17.44 3.61
C ARG A 210 -3.30 17.58 5.10
N ILE A 211 -2.63 16.63 5.73
CA ILE A 211 -2.27 16.69 7.15
C ILE A 211 -1.34 17.89 7.39
N ILE A 212 -0.31 18.06 6.59
CA ILE A 212 0.65 19.18 6.75
C ILE A 212 -0.01 20.51 6.44
N ASP A 213 -0.77 20.63 5.34
CA ASP A 213 -1.50 21.85 5.00
C ASP A 213 -2.51 22.21 6.12
N ALA A 214 -3.24 21.22 6.65
CA ALA A 214 -4.16 21.44 7.76
C ALA A 214 -3.46 21.90 9.03
N LYS A 215 -2.31 21.31 9.35
CA LYS A 215 -1.53 21.67 10.53
C LYS A 215 -0.91 23.08 10.40
N VAL A 216 -0.37 23.41 9.23
CA VAL A 216 0.31 24.71 8.98
C VAL A 216 -0.68 25.85 8.79
N ASP A 217 -1.72 25.64 7.97
CA ASP A 217 -2.62 26.72 7.55
C ASP A 217 -3.80 26.94 8.49
N ARG A 218 -4.26 25.86 9.17
CA ARG A 218 -5.44 25.90 10.05
C ARG A 218 -5.15 25.58 11.51
N GLY A 219 -3.92 25.20 11.84
CA GLY A 219 -3.55 24.86 13.22
C GLY A 219 -4.12 23.53 13.71
N MET A 220 -4.47 22.61 12.78
CA MET A 220 -4.97 21.28 13.13
C MET A 220 -4.05 20.60 14.13
N LYS A 221 -4.61 20.06 15.19
CA LYS A 221 -3.88 19.29 16.20
C LYS A 221 -3.71 17.84 15.75
N LEU A 222 -2.60 17.24 16.16
CA LEU A 222 -2.24 15.88 15.81
C LEU A 222 -1.89 15.09 17.07
N VAL A 223 -2.64 14.02 17.34
CA VAL A 223 -2.37 13.07 18.42
C VAL A 223 -2.04 11.72 17.80
N VAL A 224 -0.89 11.16 18.14
CA VAL A 224 -0.39 9.93 17.53
C VAL A 224 -0.17 8.85 18.59
N PHE A 225 -0.83 7.72 18.41
CA PHE A 225 -0.70 6.49 19.21
C PHE A 225 0.13 5.49 18.43
N ASP A 226 1.44 5.45 18.64
CA ASP A 226 2.36 4.58 17.90
C ASP A 226 3.56 4.20 18.79
N PRO A 227 3.94 2.92 18.87
CA PRO A 227 5.13 2.53 19.62
C PRO A 227 6.44 3.09 19.05
N ARG A 228 6.44 3.57 17.80
CA ARG A 228 7.59 4.18 17.12
C ARG A 228 7.34 5.66 16.84
N LEU A 229 8.33 6.49 17.17
CA LEU A 229 8.37 7.89 16.77
C LEU A 229 8.76 7.98 15.28
N SER A 230 7.77 7.81 14.43
CA SER A 230 7.88 7.99 12.98
C SER A 230 7.96 9.47 12.60
N THR A 231 8.09 9.77 11.31
CA THR A 231 7.94 11.16 10.82
C THR A 231 6.57 11.71 11.23
N THR A 232 5.52 10.90 11.18
CA THR A 232 4.18 11.24 11.64
C THR A 232 4.18 11.57 13.13
N GLY A 233 4.73 10.70 13.98
CA GLY A 233 4.86 10.93 15.42
C GLY A 233 5.67 12.18 15.74
N SER A 234 6.74 12.48 14.98
CA SER A 234 7.57 13.68 15.17
C SER A 234 6.85 15.01 14.89
N LYS A 235 5.71 14.96 14.21
CA LYS A 235 4.85 16.13 13.92
C LYS A 235 3.65 16.23 14.84
N ALA A 236 3.47 15.25 15.74
CA ALA A 236 2.37 15.24 16.69
C ALA A 236 2.48 16.38 17.71
N ASP A 237 1.32 16.89 18.14
CA ASP A 237 1.22 17.76 19.33
C ASP A 237 1.31 16.90 20.60
N VAL A 238 0.79 15.64 20.53
CA VAL A 238 0.91 14.64 21.58
C VAL A 238 1.25 13.29 20.94
N TRP A 239 2.35 12.68 21.36
CA TRP A 239 2.72 11.32 20.97
C TRP A 239 2.62 10.39 22.17
N LEU A 240 1.83 9.35 22.03
CA LEU A 240 1.67 8.28 23.01
C LEU A 240 2.38 7.03 22.51
N PRO A 241 3.52 6.64 23.09
CA PRO A 241 4.23 5.41 22.72
C PRO A 241 3.52 4.17 23.30
N ILE A 242 2.34 3.84 22.79
CA ILE A 242 1.53 2.74 23.28
C ILE A 242 2.20 1.38 23.05
N ARG A 243 1.86 0.37 23.87
CA ARG A 243 2.23 -1.03 23.58
C ARG A 243 1.58 -1.47 22.28
N PRO A 244 2.32 -2.21 21.44
CA PRO A 244 1.72 -2.81 20.25
C PRO A 244 0.46 -3.64 20.59
N GLY A 245 -0.63 -3.52 19.80
CA GLY A 245 -1.90 -4.21 20.02
C GLY A 245 -2.84 -3.54 21.02
N THR A 246 -2.52 -2.36 21.53
CA THR A 246 -3.38 -1.67 22.51
C THR A 246 -4.15 -0.47 21.93
N ALA A 247 -4.25 -0.38 20.61
CA ALA A 247 -5.04 0.67 19.95
C ALA A 247 -6.53 0.63 20.35
N ARG A 248 -7.11 -0.58 20.49
CA ARG A 248 -8.52 -0.74 20.91
C ARG A 248 -8.80 -0.16 22.30
N PRO A 249 -8.11 -0.55 23.38
CA PRO A 249 -8.34 0.05 24.70
C PRO A 249 -8.03 1.55 24.71
N ALA A 250 -7.05 2.03 23.96
CA ALA A 250 -6.77 3.46 23.83
C ALA A 250 -7.96 4.21 23.20
N ALA A 251 -8.51 3.70 22.10
CA ALA A 251 -9.67 4.29 21.42
C ALA A 251 -10.93 4.27 22.30
N LEU A 252 -11.20 3.14 22.98
CA LEU A 252 -12.37 3.02 23.86
C LEU A 252 -12.29 3.94 25.09
N ALA A 253 -11.10 4.19 25.62
CA ALA A 253 -10.91 5.13 26.70
C ALA A 253 -11.18 6.58 26.28
N LEU A 254 -10.72 6.97 25.10
CA LEU A 254 -11.02 8.29 24.52
C LEU A 254 -12.52 8.43 24.23
N LEU A 255 -13.15 7.40 23.68
CA LEU A 255 -14.58 7.38 23.41
C LEU A 255 -15.40 7.49 24.72
N ARG A 256 -15.00 6.73 25.76
CA ARG A 256 -15.64 6.85 27.09
C ARG A 256 -15.54 8.26 27.63
N HIS A 257 -14.35 8.86 27.58
CA HIS A 257 -14.15 10.24 28.01
C HIS A 257 -15.00 11.22 27.20
N ALA A 258 -15.07 11.07 25.88
CA ALA A 258 -15.92 11.89 25.03
C ALA A 258 -17.41 11.79 25.38
N LEU A 259 -17.89 10.58 25.74
CA LEU A 259 -19.26 10.36 26.15
C LEU A 259 -19.64 11.07 27.46
N GLU A 260 -18.68 11.44 28.31
CA GLU A 260 -18.94 12.27 29.52
C GLU A 260 -19.25 13.72 29.15
N HIS A 261 -18.96 14.16 27.92
CA HIS A 261 -19.12 15.55 27.46
C HIS A 261 -20.25 15.71 26.42
N VAL A 262 -20.94 14.63 26.04
CA VAL A 262 -22.07 14.67 25.12
C VAL A 262 -23.37 14.38 25.81
N ASN A 263 -24.50 14.84 25.26
CA ASN A 263 -25.80 14.56 25.80
C ASN A 263 -26.24 13.12 25.47
N LEU A 264 -26.07 12.21 26.42
CA LEU A 264 -26.39 10.79 26.26
C LEU A 264 -27.89 10.53 25.97
N SER A 265 -28.78 11.46 26.30
CA SER A 265 -30.22 11.32 26.01
C SER A 265 -30.56 11.52 24.55
N GLN A 266 -29.68 12.11 23.79
CA GLN A 266 -29.84 12.31 22.36
C GLN A 266 -29.08 11.19 21.60
N PRO A 267 -29.82 10.27 20.94
CA PRO A 267 -29.17 9.26 20.15
C PRO A 267 -28.42 9.94 18.99
N VAL A 268 -27.23 9.46 18.69
CA VAL A 268 -26.57 9.86 17.44
C VAL A 268 -27.33 9.21 16.31
N SER A 269 -27.88 10.04 15.45
CA SER A 269 -28.55 9.57 14.24
C SER A 269 -27.57 9.63 13.08
N MET A 270 -27.32 8.51 12.47
CA MET A 270 -26.61 8.46 11.21
C MET A 270 -27.44 7.69 10.19
N ARG A 271 -27.79 8.38 9.11
CA ARG A 271 -28.57 7.82 7.99
C ARG A 271 -29.87 7.12 8.42
N GLY A 272 -30.51 7.63 9.47
CA GLY A 272 -31.80 7.12 9.97
C GLY A 272 -31.69 5.96 10.95
N GLN A 273 -30.50 5.62 11.41
CA GLN A 273 -30.29 4.69 12.51
C GLN A 273 -29.87 5.41 13.79
N TYR A 274 -30.25 4.88 14.92
CA TYR A 274 -30.04 5.49 16.23
C TYR A 274 -29.07 4.63 17.04
N VAL A 275 -27.96 5.21 17.45
CA VAL A 275 -27.02 4.60 18.40
C VAL A 275 -27.40 5.11 19.81
N PRO A 276 -27.90 4.26 20.71
CA PRO A 276 -28.21 4.66 22.07
C PRO A 276 -26.93 4.86 22.86
N LEU A 277 -26.51 6.12 23.05
CA LEU A 277 -25.25 6.46 23.71
C LEU A 277 -25.20 6.00 25.17
N VAL A 278 -26.31 5.88 25.84
CA VAL A 278 -26.38 5.33 27.22
C VAL A 278 -25.88 3.89 27.25
N ILE A 279 -26.34 3.04 26.33
CA ILE A 279 -25.91 1.64 26.27
C ILE A 279 -24.46 1.55 25.92
N LEU A 280 -23.98 2.41 25.00
CA LEU A 280 -22.56 2.45 24.64
C LEU A 280 -21.70 2.85 25.83
N ALA A 281 -22.08 3.90 26.57
CA ALA A 281 -21.38 4.37 27.76
C ALA A 281 -21.28 3.28 28.84
N GLU A 282 -22.40 2.55 29.10
CA GLU A 282 -22.39 1.42 30.01
C GLU A 282 -21.46 0.29 29.54
N THR A 283 -21.52 -0.05 28.27
CA THR A 283 -20.71 -1.14 27.68
C THR A 283 -19.21 -0.88 27.81
N ILE A 284 -18.77 0.36 27.62
CA ILE A 284 -17.35 0.73 27.67
C ILE A 284 -16.92 1.39 28.99
N GLY A 285 -17.77 1.37 30.00
CA GLY A 285 -17.53 2.05 31.29
C GLY A 285 -16.23 1.68 32.00
N ALA A 286 -15.72 0.46 31.79
CA ALA A 286 -14.47 -0.01 32.36
C ALA A 286 -13.20 0.62 31.73
N TYR A 287 -13.30 1.21 30.53
CA TYR A 287 -12.15 1.78 29.83
C TYR A 287 -11.85 3.21 30.29
N THR A 288 -11.37 3.34 31.53
CA THR A 288 -10.91 4.63 32.06
C THR A 288 -9.52 5.00 31.52
N PHE A 289 -9.08 6.26 31.68
CA PHE A 289 -7.73 6.65 31.30
C PHE A 289 -6.67 5.94 32.13
N GLU A 290 -6.93 5.66 33.41
CA GLU A 290 -6.03 4.88 34.27
C GLU A 290 -5.88 3.44 33.78
N TYR A 291 -6.98 2.80 33.42
CA TYR A 291 -6.99 1.47 32.84
C TYR A 291 -6.23 1.46 31.50
N ALA A 292 -6.54 2.38 30.60
CA ALA A 292 -5.88 2.47 29.30
C ALA A 292 -4.37 2.78 29.44
N ALA A 293 -4.02 3.69 30.35
CA ALA A 293 -2.62 4.02 30.63
C ALA A 293 -1.82 2.79 31.10
N GLN A 294 -2.40 2.01 32.01
CA GLN A 294 -1.80 0.77 32.49
C GLN A 294 -1.65 -0.26 31.36
N VAL A 295 -2.70 -0.50 30.59
CA VAL A 295 -2.71 -1.46 29.48
C VAL A 295 -1.75 -1.03 28.36
N CYS A 296 -1.85 0.23 27.95
CA CYS A 296 -0.98 0.79 26.91
C CYS A 296 0.46 1.03 27.40
N GLY A 297 0.67 1.03 28.72
CA GLY A 297 1.97 1.25 29.35
C GLY A 297 2.53 2.64 29.06
N VAL A 298 1.71 3.66 29.15
CA VAL A 298 2.06 5.07 28.99
C VAL A 298 1.58 5.87 30.19
N ASP A 299 2.09 7.09 30.36
CA ASP A 299 1.62 7.99 31.43
C ASP A 299 0.16 8.37 31.21
N VAL A 300 -0.66 8.32 32.27
CA VAL A 300 -2.07 8.73 32.25
C VAL A 300 -2.23 10.19 31.84
N ALA A 301 -1.25 11.04 32.15
CA ALA A 301 -1.26 12.46 31.76
C ALA A 301 -1.31 12.65 30.21
N LEU A 302 -0.73 11.73 29.44
CA LEU A 302 -0.80 11.76 27.99
C LEU A 302 -2.23 11.44 27.49
N PHE A 303 -2.94 10.52 28.15
CA PHE A 303 -4.34 10.27 27.85
C PHE A 303 -5.23 11.47 28.24
N ALA A 304 -4.96 12.10 29.39
CA ALA A 304 -5.69 13.29 29.79
C ALA A 304 -5.53 14.44 28.80
N GLU A 305 -4.31 14.67 28.28
CA GLU A 305 -4.06 15.69 27.28
C GLU A 305 -4.70 15.34 25.93
N ALA A 306 -4.63 14.09 25.47
CA ALA A 306 -5.31 13.64 24.26
C ALA A 306 -6.85 13.80 24.40
N GLY A 307 -7.40 13.44 25.56
CA GLY A 307 -8.82 13.59 25.85
C GLY A 307 -9.25 15.08 25.90
N ARG A 308 -8.43 15.95 26.48
CA ARG A 308 -8.66 17.39 26.48
C ARG A 308 -8.74 17.93 25.05
N LEU A 309 -7.76 17.60 24.22
CA LEU A 309 -7.76 18.01 22.81
C LEU A 309 -8.99 17.49 22.06
N LEU A 310 -9.42 16.25 22.36
CA LEU A 310 -10.59 15.64 21.74
C LEU A 310 -11.87 16.38 22.07
N VAL A 311 -12.07 16.76 23.33
CA VAL A 311 -13.29 17.46 23.78
C VAL A 311 -13.31 18.92 23.34
N GLU A 312 -12.14 19.56 23.26
CA GLU A 312 -12.01 20.95 22.76
C GLU A 312 -12.15 21.05 21.23
N SER A 313 -12.01 19.94 20.51
CA SER A 313 -12.13 19.90 19.06
C SER A 313 -13.57 20.06 18.58
N TYR A 314 -13.74 20.83 17.54
CA TYR A 314 -15.02 21.02 16.84
C TYR A 314 -15.27 19.96 15.78
N ARG A 315 -14.17 19.43 15.22
CA ARG A 315 -14.17 18.51 14.06
C ARG A 315 -13.06 17.49 14.19
N PRO A 316 -13.16 16.60 15.20
CA PRO A 316 -12.21 15.52 15.33
C PRO A 316 -12.37 14.53 14.20
N ALA A 317 -11.29 13.89 13.81
CA ALA A 317 -11.28 12.78 12.88
C ALA A 317 -10.26 11.73 13.33
N THR A 318 -10.49 10.48 12.97
CA THR A 318 -9.59 9.38 13.28
C THR A 318 -8.97 8.76 12.04
N MET A 319 -7.78 8.17 12.21
CA MET A 319 -7.08 7.41 11.20
C MET A 319 -6.40 6.21 11.86
N ALA A 320 -6.37 5.07 11.19
CA ALA A 320 -5.70 3.87 11.69
C ALA A 320 -4.94 3.15 10.57
N GLY A 321 -3.77 2.60 10.91
CA GLY A 321 -2.82 2.05 9.97
C GLY A 321 -2.69 0.53 9.91
N LEU A 322 -1.78 0.06 9.07
CA LEU A 322 -1.53 -1.36 8.80
C LEU A 322 -1.24 -2.21 10.04
N PRO A 323 -0.42 -1.79 11.03
CA PRO A 323 -0.19 -2.62 12.21
C PRO A 323 -1.44 -2.99 13.00
N VAL A 324 -2.52 -2.17 12.89
CA VAL A 324 -3.83 -2.50 13.46
C VAL A 324 -4.52 -3.60 12.66
N PHE A 325 -4.23 -3.73 11.36
CA PHE A 325 -4.83 -4.75 10.49
C PHE A 325 -4.34 -6.16 10.75
N GLU A 326 -3.11 -6.29 11.22
CA GLU A 326 -2.41 -7.57 11.26
C GLU A 326 -2.59 -8.32 12.58
N ARG A 327 -3.39 -7.77 13.52
CA ARG A 327 -3.51 -8.29 14.89
C ARG A 327 -4.77 -9.09 15.14
N GLU A 328 -4.77 -9.86 16.23
CA GLU A 328 -5.88 -10.74 16.62
C GLU A 328 -7.23 -10.02 16.72
N ASP A 329 -7.22 -8.73 17.12
CA ASP A 329 -8.44 -7.94 17.30
C ASP A 329 -8.55 -6.76 16.33
N ALA A 330 -7.88 -6.82 15.19
CA ALA A 330 -7.78 -5.69 14.26
C ALA A 330 -9.14 -5.13 13.84
N ALA A 331 -10.09 -5.96 13.43
CA ALA A 331 -11.43 -5.50 13.05
C ALA A 331 -12.15 -4.81 14.21
N ALA A 332 -12.00 -5.32 15.45
CA ALA A 332 -12.56 -4.71 16.64
C ALA A 332 -11.88 -3.37 17.01
N ALA A 333 -10.57 -3.28 16.81
CA ALA A 333 -9.82 -2.04 17.00
C ALA A 333 -10.27 -0.97 15.99
N TYR A 334 -10.44 -1.33 14.72
CA TYR A 334 -10.98 -0.41 13.70
C TYR A 334 -12.38 0.06 14.04
N ALA A 335 -13.25 -0.85 14.47
CA ALA A 335 -14.61 -0.50 14.89
C ALA A 335 -14.60 0.46 16.09
N ALA A 336 -13.74 0.20 17.09
CA ALA A 336 -13.61 1.08 18.26
C ALA A 336 -13.12 2.50 17.88
N ILE A 337 -12.13 2.58 17.00
CA ILE A 337 -11.62 3.86 16.50
C ILE A 337 -12.71 4.60 15.71
N ALA A 338 -13.40 3.90 14.81
CA ALA A 338 -14.47 4.47 13.99
C ALA A 338 -15.67 4.97 14.80
N LEU A 339 -15.93 4.40 15.99
CA LEU A 339 -16.98 4.88 16.90
C LEU A 339 -16.71 6.29 17.45
N ILE A 340 -15.44 6.69 17.60
CA ILE A 340 -15.10 8.05 18.03
C ILE A 340 -15.68 9.05 17.03
N ASP A 341 -15.44 8.84 15.74
CA ASP A 341 -15.98 9.70 14.70
C ASP A 341 -17.50 9.67 14.65
N LEU A 342 -18.10 8.48 14.82
CA LEU A 342 -19.56 8.34 14.81
C LEU A 342 -20.23 9.14 15.92
N VAL A 343 -19.65 9.11 17.12
CA VAL A 343 -20.25 9.76 18.32
C VAL A 343 -20.04 11.27 18.30
N LEU A 344 -18.86 11.73 17.88
CA LEU A 344 -18.50 13.15 17.95
C LEU A 344 -18.90 13.97 16.72
N GLY A 345 -19.36 13.30 15.68
CA GLY A 345 -19.83 13.94 14.47
C GLY A 345 -19.05 13.52 13.24
N PRO A 346 -19.76 13.12 12.19
CA PRO A 346 -19.14 12.48 11.05
C PRO A 346 -18.38 13.48 10.18
N LEU A 347 -17.08 13.56 10.35
CA LEU A 347 -16.16 14.13 9.37
C LEU A 347 -15.53 13.03 8.52
N GLN A 348 -16.32 12.02 8.18
CA GLN A 348 -15.86 10.93 7.35
C GLN A 348 -16.46 11.02 5.95
N ILE A 349 -15.61 10.82 4.97
CA ILE A 349 -15.98 10.73 3.56
C ILE A 349 -16.14 9.26 3.22
N PRO A 350 -17.34 8.81 2.79
CA PRO A 350 -17.51 7.46 2.30
C PRO A 350 -16.54 7.17 1.15
N VAL A 351 -15.84 6.06 1.22
CA VAL A 351 -15.05 5.56 0.12
C VAL A 351 -16.01 4.90 -0.86
N MET A 352 -16.07 5.44 -2.08
CA MET A 352 -16.83 4.79 -3.13
C MET A 352 -16.18 3.42 -3.41
N PRO A 353 -16.95 2.31 -3.28
CA PRO A 353 -16.41 1.01 -3.60
C PRO A 353 -15.92 1.03 -5.04
N ARG A 354 -14.71 0.53 -5.27
CA ARG A 354 -14.24 0.28 -6.63
C ARG A 354 -15.20 -0.73 -7.24
N PRO A 355 -15.72 -0.48 -8.46
CA PRO A 355 -16.48 -1.51 -9.15
C PRO A 355 -15.59 -2.75 -9.23
N ARG A 356 -15.98 -3.83 -8.57
CA ARG A 356 -15.28 -5.11 -8.71
C ARG A 356 -15.42 -5.54 -10.15
N GLN A 357 -14.30 -5.83 -10.77
CA GLN A 357 -14.26 -6.29 -12.16
C GLN A 357 -14.49 -7.80 -12.22
N VAL A 358 -14.10 -8.50 -11.16
CA VAL A 358 -14.32 -9.94 -11.00
C VAL A 358 -15.52 -10.17 -10.08
N PRO A 359 -16.45 -11.09 -10.42
CA PRO A 359 -17.56 -11.47 -9.56
C PRO A 359 -17.09 -11.88 -8.17
N THR A 360 -17.87 -11.58 -7.15
CA THR A 360 -17.49 -11.79 -5.74
C THR A 360 -17.27 -13.26 -5.41
N ASP A 361 -18.00 -14.16 -6.05
CA ASP A 361 -17.88 -15.62 -5.91
C ASP A 361 -16.60 -16.20 -6.55
N GLN A 362 -15.95 -15.43 -7.42
CA GLN A 362 -14.68 -15.77 -8.04
C GLN A 362 -13.47 -15.09 -7.40
N ALA A 363 -13.70 -14.11 -6.54
CA ALA A 363 -12.64 -13.46 -5.78
C ALA A 363 -12.37 -14.25 -4.49
N ALA A 364 -11.10 -14.62 -4.27
CA ALA A 364 -10.73 -15.29 -3.04
C ALA A 364 -10.87 -14.37 -1.84
N SER A 365 -11.48 -14.86 -0.77
CA SER A 365 -11.35 -14.26 0.54
C SER A 365 -9.92 -14.45 1.09
N PRO A 366 -9.51 -13.68 2.12
CA PRO A 366 -8.20 -13.88 2.75
C PRO A 366 -7.93 -15.32 3.18
N VAL A 367 -8.92 -15.96 3.79
CA VAL A 367 -8.83 -17.37 4.23
C VAL A 367 -8.73 -18.33 3.04
N ALA A 368 -9.51 -18.11 1.99
CA ALA A 368 -9.46 -18.93 0.79
C ALA A 368 -8.10 -18.81 0.08
N ALA A 369 -7.53 -17.60 -0.02
CA ALA A 369 -6.22 -17.37 -0.60
C ALA A 369 -5.11 -18.09 0.19
N GLU A 370 -5.14 -17.99 1.53
CA GLU A 370 -4.18 -18.68 2.39
C GLU A 370 -4.30 -20.20 2.29
N THR A 371 -5.54 -20.72 2.19
CA THR A 371 -5.81 -22.16 2.02
C THR A 371 -5.23 -22.69 0.71
N ILE A 372 -5.41 -21.97 -0.40
CA ILE A 372 -4.85 -22.34 -1.71
C ILE A 372 -3.32 -22.45 -1.62
N TYR A 373 -2.66 -21.50 -1.00
CA TYR A 373 -1.20 -21.54 -0.87
C TYR A 373 -0.72 -22.67 0.03
N ARG A 374 -1.40 -22.95 1.14
CA ARG A 374 -1.08 -24.11 1.99
C ARG A 374 -1.24 -25.44 1.25
N GLU A 375 -2.25 -25.55 0.41
CA GLU A 375 -2.46 -26.71 -0.47
C GLU A 375 -1.29 -26.89 -1.44
N ILE A 376 -0.83 -25.82 -2.10
CA ILE A 376 0.34 -25.85 -2.99
C ILE A 376 1.60 -26.26 -2.21
N GLU A 377 1.85 -25.67 -1.04
CA GLU A 377 3.01 -25.97 -0.19
C GLU A 377 3.02 -27.41 0.31
N ALA A 378 1.85 -27.98 0.55
CA ALA A 378 1.68 -29.41 0.90
C ALA A 378 1.81 -30.36 -0.31
N GLY A 379 2.02 -29.85 -1.53
CA GLY A 379 2.13 -30.65 -2.76
C GLY A 379 0.80 -31.20 -3.28
N GLN A 380 -0.31 -30.63 -2.83
CA GLN A 380 -1.68 -31.02 -3.20
C GLN A 380 -2.26 -30.21 -4.36
N GLY A 381 -1.55 -29.15 -4.83
CA GLY A 381 -1.99 -28.26 -5.90
C GLY A 381 -1.76 -28.76 -7.34
N LYS A 382 -1.59 -30.06 -7.57
CA LYS A 382 -1.28 -30.64 -8.89
C LYS A 382 -2.37 -30.44 -9.96
N ASP A 383 -3.55 -30.05 -9.55
CA ASP A 383 -4.68 -29.66 -10.41
C ASP A 383 -4.76 -28.13 -10.61
N ILE A 384 -3.83 -27.35 -10.06
CA ILE A 384 -3.83 -25.90 -10.13
C ILE A 384 -2.99 -25.42 -11.32
N VAL A 385 -3.58 -24.58 -12.16
CA VAL A 385 -2.86 -23.65 -13.05
C VAL A 385 -2.70 -22.32 -12.30
N LEU A 386 -1.48 -21.99 -11.88
CA LEU A 386 -1.18 -20.76 -11.19
C LEU A 386 -0.72 -19.69 -12.19
N ILE A 387 -1.36 -18.53 -12.17
CA ILE A 387 -0.98 -17.36 -12.95
C ILE A 387 -0.59 -16.23 -11.97
N SER A 388 0.69 -15.95 -11.87
CA SER A 388 1.20 -14.86 -11.01
C SER A 388 1.41 -13.59 -11.84
N HIS A 389 0.50 -12.63 -11.68
CA HIS A 389 0.53 -11.36 -12.41
C HIS A 389 0.99 -10.22 -11.49
N ARG A 390 2.22 -9.74 -11.71
CA ARG A 390 2.85 -8.71 -10.87
C ARG A 390 2.88 -9.05 -9.38
N ALA A 391 2.74 -10.29 -9.03
CA ALA A 391 2.76 -10.81 -7.68
C ALA A 391 4.09 -11.51 -7.38
N ASN A 392 4.48 -11.56 -6.12
CA ASN A 392 5.70 -12.24 -5.68
C ASN A 392 5.44 -13.16 -4.47
N PRO A 393 4.51 -14.14 -4.59
CA PRO A 393 4.19 -15.03 -3.48
C PRO A 393 5.39 -15.83 -2.97
N VAL A 394 6.39 -16.11 -3.81
CA VAL A 394 7.58 -16.84 -3.37
C VAL A 394 8.44 -16.02 -2.41
N PHE A 395 8.52 -14.70 -2.58
CA PHE A 395 9.18 -13.83 -1.62
C PHE A 395 8.45 -13.82 -0.27
N GLU A 396 7.13 -13.73 -0.30
CA GLU A 396 6.29 -13.64 0.89
C GLU A 396 6.19 -14.96 1.68
N ARG A 397 6.27 -16.09 0.99
CA ARG A 397 6.08 -17.42 1.60
C ARG A 397 7.38 -18.22 1.73
N GLY A 398 8.45 -17.73 1.13
CA GLY A 398 9.78 -18.26 1.26
C GLY A 398 9.99 -19.65 0.63
N ASP A 399 10.88 -20.42 1.27
CA ASP A 399 11.39 -21.68 0.72
C ASP A 399 10.33 -22.79 0.57
N ALA A 400 9.28 -22.77 1.39
CA ALA A 400 8.21 -23.79 1.30
C ALA A 400 7.51 -23.73 -0.05
N LEU A 401 7.05 -22.54 -0.44
CA LEU A 401 6.39 -22.32 -1.73
C LEU A 401 7.39 -22.48 -2.89
N ARG A 402 8.61 -21.95 -2.76
CA ARG A 402 9.67 -22.12 -3.77
C ARG A 402 9.90 -23.60 -4.07
N LYS A 403 10.08 -24.42 -3.04
CA LYS A 403 10.28 -25.87 -3.17
C LYS A 403 9.08 -26.55 -3.80
N ALA A 404 7.87 -26.22 -3.39
CA ALA A 404 6.66 -26.78 -3.97
C ALA A 404 6.56 -26.49 -5.47
N LEU A 405 6.74 -25.24 -5.90
CA LEU A 405 6.66 -24.85 -7.30
C LEU A 405 7.77 -25.49 -8.16
N THR A 406 9.01 -25.53 -7.66
CA THR A 406 10.13 -26.16 -8.39
C THR A 406 9.99 -27.66 -8.53
N SER A 407 9.34 -28.36 -7.58
CA SER A 407 9.10 -29.82 -7.60
C SER A 407 7.80 -30.22 -8.31
N GLY A 408 7.11 -29.32 -9.00
CA GLY A 408 5.87 -29.63 -9.72
C GLY A 408 4.65 -29.72 -8.80
N GLY A 409 4.59 -28.88 -7.77
CA GLY A 409 3.46 -28.78 -6.85
C GLY A 409 2.19 -28.17 -7.46
N VAL A 410 2.29 -27.63 -8.69
CA VAL A 410 1.16 -27.16 -9.51
C VAL A 410 1.23 -27.77 -10.91
N ALA A 411 0.11 -27.81 -11.63
CA ALA A 411 0.04 -28.33 -12.99
C ALA A 411 0.80 -27.47 -13.99
N TYR A 412 0.75 -26.15 -13.79
CA TYR A 412 1.45 -25.17 -14.61
C TYR A 412 1.55 -23.83 -13.88
N HIS A 413 2.71 -23.19 -13.94
CA HIS A 413 2.95 -21.87 -13.38
C HIS A 413 3.35 -20.87 -14.47
N LEU A 414 2.47 -19.91 -14.74
CA LEU A 414 2.71 -18.78 -15.63
C LEU A 414 2.94 -17.52 -14.79
N ALA A 415 4.05 -16.83 -15.01
CA ALA A 415 4.33 -15.54 -14.38
C ALA A 415 4.35 -14.41 -15.39
N LEU A 416 3.81 -13.25 -15.02
CA LEU A 416 3.78 -12.03 -15.82
C LEU A 416 4.30 -10.84 -15.02
N GLY A 417 5.16 -10.06 -15.63
CA GLY A 417 5.64 -8.83 -15.01
C GLY A 417 6.72 -8.12 -15.84
N PRO A 418 7.03 -6.86 -15.50
CA PRO A 418 8.07 -6.10 -16.18
C PRO A 418 9.49 -6.45 -15.75
N LEU A 419 9.66 -7.01 -14.56
CA LEU A 419 10.96 -7.25 -13.93
C LEU A 419 11.03 -8.67 -13.32
N PRO A 420 12.23 -9.27 -13.25
CA PRO A 420 12.39 -10.55 -12.56
C PRO A 420 12.18 -10.40 -11.05
N ASN A 421 11.66 -11.46 -10.44
CA ASN A 421 11.51 -11.61 -8.99
C ASN A 421 11.57 -13.09 -8.59
N GLU A 422 11.46 -13.40 -7.30
CA GLU A 422 11.56 -14.76 -6.76
C GLU A 422 10.52 -15.71 -7.35
N THR A 423 9.36 -15.19 -7.71
CA THR A 423 8.27 -15.98 -8.32
C THR A 423 8.53 -16.25 -9.81
N THR A 424 9.05 -15.26 -10.55
CA THR A 424 9.41 -15.48 -11.95
C THR A 424 10.56 -16.46 -12.11
N ASP A 425 11.44 -16.58 -11.10
CA ASP A 425 12.58 -17.50 -11.10
C ASP A 425 12.17 -18.98 -11.07
N VAL A 426 10.97 -19.27 -10.56
CA VAL A 426 10.46 -20.64 -10.43
C VAL A 426 9.28 -20.96 -11.37
N ALA A 427 8.88 -20.03 -12.21
CA ALA A 427 7.79 -20.21 -13.14
C ALA A 427 8.16 -21.13 -14.31
N ASP A 428 7.18 -21.87 -14.83
CA ASP A 428 7.39 -22.67 -16.06
C ASP A 428 7.51 -21.79 -17.31
N LEU A 429 6.82 -20.65 -17.31
CA LEU A 429 6.93 -19.63 -18.34
C LEU A 429 6.81 -18.24 -17.72
N VAL A 430 7.66 -17.32 -18.14
CA VAL A 430 7.61 -15.90 -17.79
C VAL A 430 7.32 -15.09 -19.04
N LEU A 431 6.28 -14.25 -19.00
CA LEU A 431 5.94 -13.33 -20.07
C LEU A 431 6.30 -11.89 -19.70
N PRO A 432 6.96 -11.13 -20.62
CA PRO A 432 7.31 -9.75 -20.39
C PRO A 432 6.06 -8.86 -20.48
N GLU A 433 5.93 -7.95 -19.54
CA GLU A 433 4.77 -7.07 -19.47
C GLU A 433 5.18 -5.59 -19.47
N THR A 434 4.26 -4.74 -19.94
CA THR A 434 4.39 -3.28 -19.87
C THR A 434 4.43 -2.80 -18.43
N THR A 435 5.13 -1.69 -18.18
CA THR A 435 5.04 -0.95 -16.92
C THR A 435 3.75 -0.11 -16.88
N PRO A 436 3.30 0.32 -15.69
CA PRO A 436 2.15 1.22 -15.59
C PRO A 436 2.27 2.54 -16.36
N LEU A 437 3.49 2.97 -16.72
CA LEU A 437 3.73 4.19 -17.50
C LEU A 437 3.48 4.02 -19.00
N GLU A 438 3.29 2.81 -19.47
CA GLU A 438 3.19 2.44 -20.89
C GLU A 438 1.79 1.99 -21.32
N VAL A 439 0.85 1.99 -20.39
CA VAL A 439 -0.50 1.46 -20.63
C VAL A 439 -1.55 2.56 -20.68
N HIS A 440 -2.57 2.31 -21.46
CA HIS A 440 -3.81 3.09 -21.47
C HIS A 440 -4.85 2.38 -20.59
N GLY A 441 -5.44 3.12 -19.68
CA GLY A 441 -6.48 2.57 -18.81
C GLY A 441 -7.24 3.68 -18.10
N ARG A 442 -8.25 3.31 -17.34
CA ARG A 442 -8.97 4.23 -16.48
C ARG A 442 -8.82 3.81 -15.03
N VAL A 443 -8.61 4.77 -14.18
CA VAL A 443 -8.48 4.56 -12.74
C VAL A 443 -9.58 5.31 -12.04
N TRP A 444 -10.35 4.57 -11.27
CA TRP A 444 -11.27 5.18 -10.32
C TRP A 444 -10.49 5.68 -9.13
N LEU A 445 -10.59 6.99 -8.86
CA LEU A 445 -10.02 7.55 -7.64
C LEU A 445 -11.03 7.46 -6.53
N THR A 446 -10.77 6.59 -5.60
CA THR A 446 -11.48 6.58 -4.34
C THR A 446 -11.13 7.84 -3.54
N SER A 447 -12.09 8.57 -3.27
CA SER A 447 -12.35 9.76 -2.51
C SER A 447 -11.37 10.17 -1.39
N PHE A 448 -10.43 11.04 -1.70
CA PHE A 448 -9.93 12.03 -0.74
C PHE A 448 -10.67 13.37 -0.89
N VAL A 449 -11.70 13.39 -1.70
CA VAL A 449 -12.54 14.53 -2.01
C VAL A 449 -14.00 14.08 -2.03
N PRO A 450 -14.95 14.95 -1.65
CA PRO A 450 -16.37 14.61 -1.60
C PRO A 450 -16.95 14.18 -2.95
N THR A 451 -16.33 14.62 -4.04
CA THR A 451 -16.77 14.29 -5.40
C THR A 451 -15.89 13.18 -5.97
N PRO A 452 -16.45 12.01 -6.28
CA PRO A 452 -15.72 10.95 -6.95
C PRO A 452 -15.10 11.44 -8.26
N THR A 453 -13.84 11.08 -8.48
CA THR A 453 -13.08 11.58 -9.61
C THR A 453 -12.50 10.44 -10.42
N TYR A 454 -12.70 10.49 -11.72
CA TYR A 454 -12.06 9.62 -12.70
C TYR A 454 -10.82 10.27 -13.27
N VAL A 455 -9.75 9.49 -13.35
CA VAL A 455 -8.54 9.91 -14.06
C VAL A 455 -8.27 8.92 -15.18
N GLU A 456 -8.07 9.45 -16.37
CA GLU A 456 -7.62 8.66 -17.49
C GLU A 456 -6.13 8.37 -17.38
N GLN A 457 -5.77 7.08 -17.30
CA GLN A 457 -4.39 6.66 -17.41
C GLN A 457 -4.00 6.66 -18.88
N ARG A 458 -3.10 7.55 -19.26
CA ARG A 458 -2.50 7.63 -20.59
C ARG A 458 -1.07 7.13 -20.56
N PRO A 459 -0.57 6.43 -21.59
CA PRO A 459 0.83 6.06 -21.65
C PRO A 459 1.69 7.33 -21.72
N VAL A 460 2.57 7.48 -20.75
CA VAL A 460 3.58 8.54 -20.69
C VAL A 460 4.92 8.08 -21.26
N ALA A 461 4.97 6.84 -21.71
CA ALA A 461 6.06 6.25 -22.46
C ALA A 461 5.46 5.26 -23.49
N PRO A 462 6.02 5.16 -24.70
CA PRO A 462 5.58 4.16 -25.65
C PRO A 462 5.95 2.76 -25.16
N PRO A 463 5.06 1.77 -25.30
CA PRO A 463 5.38 0.40 -24.94
C PRO A 463 6.47 -0.13 -25.86
N PRO A 464 7.49 -0.83 -25.31
CA PRO A 464 8.54 -1.43 -26.11
C PRO A 464 8.02 -2.55 -27.01
N LYS A 465 8.73 -2.78 -28.12
CA LYS A 465 8.42 -3.87 -29.06
C LYS A 465 8.59 -5.23 -28.37
N GLY A 466 7.61 -6.12 -28.50
CA GLY A 466 7.69 -7.48 -27.92
C GLY A 466 7.24 -7.60 -26.48
N VAL A 467 6.97 -6.48 -25.81
CA VAL A 467 6.40 -6.45 -24.45
C VAL A 467 4.89 -6.39 -24.54
N LEU A 468 4.19 -7.15 -23.72
CA LEU A 468 2.74 -7.36 -23.80
C LEU A 468 2.00 -6.47 -22.79
N ARG A 469 0.81 -6.01 -23.16
CA ARG A 469 -0.11 -5.40 -22.21
C ARG A 469 -0.93 -6.50 -21.52
N THR A 470 -1.33 -6.30 -20.28
CA THR A 470 -2.16 -7.25 -19.52
C THR A 470 -3.36 -7.75 -20.34
N GLN A 471 -4.09 -6.82 -20.96
CA GLN A 471 -5.26 -7.14 -21.78
C GLN A 471 -4.94 -7.99 -23.01
N ASP A 472 -3.77 -7.81 -23.63
CA ASP A 472 -3.35 -8.59 -24.79
C ASP A 472 -3.00 -10.03 -24.36
N VAL A 473 -2.37 -10.20 -23.19
CA VAL A 473 -2.06 -11.51 -22.64
C VAL A 473 -3.34 -12.27 -22.32
N PHE A 474 -4.19 -11.72 -21.45
CA PHE A 474 -5.40 -12.43 -21.02
C PHE A 474 -6.41 -12.62 -22.16
N GLY A 475 -6.52 -11.65 -23.07
CA GLY A 475 -7.32 -11.80 -24.28
C GLY A 475 -6.82 -12.91 -25.22
N ALA A 476 -5.50 -13.08 -25.36
CA ALA A 476 -4.92 -14.18 -26.12
C ALA A 476 -5.14 -15.52 -25.41
N LEU A 477 -4.97 -15.59 -24.08
CA LEU A 477 -5.24 -16.78 -23.32
C LEU A 477 -6.72 -17.20 -23.41
N ALA A 478 -7.65 -16.23 -23.37
CA ALA A 478 -9.09 -16.45 -23.50
C ALA A 478 -9.47 -17.10 -24.84
N LYS A 479 -8.87 -16.70 -25.95
CA LYS A 479 -9.14 -17.26 -27.29
C LYS A 479 -8.91 -18.78 -27.40
N HIS A 480 -8.12 -19.35 -26.53
CA HIS A 480 -7.86 -20.79 -26.49
C HIS A 480 -8.85 -21.55 -25.61
N GLN A 481 -9.77 -20.87 -24.91
CA GLN A 481 -10.70 -21.48 -23.97
C GLN A 481 -12.04 -21.82 -24.61
N ALA A 482 -12.88 -22.60 -23.92
CA ALA A 482 -14.14 -23.11 -24.42
C ALA A 482 -15.14 -22.00 -24.82
N ASN A 483 -15.13 -20.86 -24.12
CA ASN A 483 -16.03 -19.71 -24.34
C ASN A 483 -15.27 -18.49 -24.90
N GLY A 484 -14.24 -18.73 -25.71
CA GLY A 484 -13.20 -17.75 -26.07
C GLY A 484 -13.59 -16.58 -26.99
N ASP A 485 -14.85 -16.38 -27.26
CA ASP A 485 -15.33 -15.32 -28.18
C ASP A 485 -15.73 -14.04 -27.44
N THR A 486 -15.00 -13.66 -26.41
CA THR A 486 -15.23 -12.43 -25.66
C THR A 486 -14.49 -11.28 -26.31
N ALA A 487 -15.22 -10.31 -26.85
CA ALA A 487 -14.66 -9.02 -27.24
C ALA A 487 -14.15 -8.29 -26.00
N ALA A 488 -12.88 -7.88 -26.00
CA ALA A 488 -12.34 -7.09 -24.90
C ALA A 488 -13.17 -5.80 -24.73
N PRO A 489 -13.76 -5.53 -23.56
CA PRO A 489 -14.58 -4.35 -23.36
C PRO A 489 -13.73 -3.09 -23.56
N VAL A 490 -14.21 -2.20 -24.43
CA VAL A 490 -13.65 -0.86 -24.54
C VAL A 490 -14.18 -0.05 -23.35
N TYR A 491 -13.29 0.37 -22.47
CA TYR A 491 -13.65 1.28 -21.39
C TYR A 491 -14.08 2.62 -21.96
N ASP A 492 -15.37 2.87 -21.99
CA ASP A 492 -15.93 4.16 -22.40
C ASP A 492 -16.66 4.83 -21.21
N LEU A 493 -17.05 6.07 -21.41
CA LEU A 493 -17.79 6.83 -20.40
C LEU A 493 -19.17 6.22 -20.09
N GLN A 494 -19.76 5.47 -21.00
CA GLN A 494 -21.04 4.81 -20.79
C GLN A 494 -20.89 3.66 -19.79
N MET A 495 -19.87 2.81 -19.96
CA MET A 495 -19.58 1.75 -19.00
C MET A 495 -19.34 2.31 -17.59
N VAL A 496 -18.65 3.45 -17.49
CA VAL A 496 -18.45 4.14 -16.21
C VAL A 496 -19.78 4.60 -15.60
N ARG A 497 -20.68 5.15 -16.40
CA ARG A 497 -22.04 5.53 -15.97
C ARG A 497 -22.83 4.34 -15.45
N ASP A 498 -22.79 3.25 -16.19
CA ASP A 498 -23.52 2.02 -15.86
C ASP A 498 -23.02 1.41 -14.54
N LEU A 499 -21.70 1.42 -14.32
CA LEU A 499 -21.09 0.92 -13.09
C LEU A 499 -21.29 1.83 -11.86
N THR A 500 -21.43 3.13 -12.04
CA THR A 500 -21.44 4.11 -10.95
C THR A 500 -22.81 4.75 -10.73
N GLY A 501 -23.75 4.57 -11.65
CA GLY A 501 -25.03 5.29 -11.65
C GLY A 501 -24.89 6.80 -11.85
N ALA A 502 -23.71 7.28 -12.23
CA ALA A 502 -23.43 8.69 -12.36
C ALA A 502 -24.09 9.27 -13.64
N ASN A 503 -24.90 10.30 -13.46
CA ASN A 503 -25.64 10.93 -14.56
C ASN A 503 -24.90 12.10 -15.21
N THR A 504 -23.90 12.67 -14.54
CA THR A 504 -23.20 13.87 -15.01
C THR A 504 -21.69 13.74 -14.86
N PHE A 505 -20.94 14.06 -15.91
CA PHE A 505 -19.47 14.08 -15.91
C PHE A 505 -18.98 15.48 -16.26
N PHE A 506 -18.04 15.99 -15.50
CA PHE A 506 -17.33 17.22 -15.78
C PHE A 506 -15.92 16.87 -16.27
N SER A 507 -15.57 17.30 -17.47
CA SER A 507 -14.20 17.19 -17.96
C SER A 507 -13.39 18.38 -17.45
N VAL A 508 -12.32 18.11 -16.72
CA VAL A 508 -11.28 19.07 -16.44
C VAL A 508 -10.19 18.85 -17.49
N GLY A 509 -9.74 19.88 -18.17
CA GLY A 509 -8.93 19.82 -19.42
C GLY A 509 -7.64 18.98 -19.44
N THR A 510 -7.37 18.23 -18.38
CA THR A 510 -6.20 17.39 -18.14
C THR A 510 -6.50 15.88 -18.11
N GLY A 511 -7.61 15.42 -18.70
CA GLY A 511 -7.99 14.01 -18.67
C GLY A 511 -8.60 13.54 -17.35
N ILE A 512 -9.01 14.48 -16.50
CA ILE A 512 -9.67 14.24 -15.21
C ILE A 512 -11.16 14.47 -15.39
N PHE A 513 -11.97 13.52 -14.95
CA PHE A 513 -13.43 13.60 -15.03
C PHE A 513 -13.99 13.50 -13.61
N ALA A 514 -14.63 14.56 -13.13
CA ALA A 514 -15.44 14.51 -11.94
C ALA A 514 -16.84 14.03 -12.32
N CYS A 515 -17.39 13.12 -11.55
CA CYS A 515 -18.77 12.67 -11.74
C CYS A 515 -19.61 13.05 -10.52
N ASP A 516 -20.82 13.51 -10.79
CA ASP A 516 -21.86 13.58 -9.79
C ASP A 516 -22.41 12.14 -9.61
N ALA A 517 -21.67 11.33 -8.89
CA ALA A 517 -22.19 10.07 -8.41
C ALA A 517 -23.21 10.44 -7.34
N GLY A 518 -24.47 10.38 -7.69
CA GLY A 518 -25.55 10.59 -6.76
C GLY A 518 -25.29 9.70 -5.54
N TYR A 519 -24.90 10.30 -4.45
CA TYR A 519 -24.82 9.66 -3.16
C TYR A 519 -26.22 9.06 -2.88
N ASP A 520 -26.33 7.73 -2.87
CA ASP A 520 -27.61 7.08 -2.53
C ASP A 520 -27.82 7.18 -1.02
N PRO A 521 -28.70 8.10 -0.56
CA PRO A 521 -29.02 8.23 0.85
C PRO A 521 -29.80 7.03 1.42
N LYS A 522 -30.15 6.05 0.56
CA LYS A 522 -30.93 4.87 0.94
C LYS A 522 -30.08 3.68 1.36
N LEU A 523 -28.75 3.74 1.23
CA LEU A 523 -27.88 2.75 1.83
C LEU A 523 -28.09 2.77 3.35
N ARG A 524 -28.92 1.85 3.83
CA ARG A 524 -29.19 1.66 5.26
C ARG A 524 -28.09 0.77 5.82
N TYR A 525 -27.38 1.26 6.82
CA TYR A 525 -26.36 0.50 7.54
C TYR A 525 -26.93 0.06 8.87
N ASP A 526 -26.87 -1.21 9.18
CA ASP A 526 -27.25 -1.75 10.46
C ASP A 526 -26.04 -1.72 11.40
N VAL A 527 -25.94 -0.68 12.22
CA VAL A 527 -24.91 -0.61 13.26
C VAL A 527 -25.32 -1.57 14.37
N SER A 528 -24.83 -2.80 14.31
CA SER A 528 -25.11 -3.79 15.34
C SER A 528 -24.35 -3.45 16.63
N LEU A 529 -25.02 -2.81 17.58
CA LEU A 529 -24.50 -2.65 18.95
C LEU A 529 -24.20 -4.00 19.63
N ARG A 530 -24.80 -5.08 19.14
CA ARG A 530 -24.50 -6.44 19.57
C ARG A 530 -23.02 -6.76 19.45
N PHE A 531 -22.38 -6.31 18.36
CA PHE A 531 -20.94 -6.48 18.16
C PHE A 531 -20.10 -5.92 19.31
N PHE A 532 -20.47 -4.76 19.87
CA PHE A 532 -19.72 -4.14 20.98
C PHE A 532 -19.96 -4.82 22.31
N ARG A 533 -21.10 -5.47 22.50
CA ARG A 533 -21.38 -6.29 23.69
C ARG A 533 -20.64 -7.63 23.65
N GLU A 534 -20.37 -8.13 22.46
CA GLU A 534 -19.69 -9.39 22.21
C GLU A 534 -18.19 -9.22 21.94
N LEU A 535 -17.64 -7.99 22.07
CA LEU A 535 -16.21 -7.78 22.01
C LEU A 535 -15.54 -8.63 23.09
N PRO A 536 -14.62 -9.53 22.73
CA PRO A 536 -13.90 -10.32 23.72
C PRO A 536 -13.17 -9.38 24.69
N PRO A 537 -13.06 -9.74 25.97
CA PRO A 537 -12.28 -8.96 26.92
C PRO A 537 -10.88 -8.76 26.35
N PHE A 538 -10.34 -7.55 26.56
CA PHE A 538 -8.99 -7.27 26.14
C PHE A 538 -8.02 -8.03 27.04
N GLU A 539 -7.32 -9.02 26.51
CA GLU A 539 -6.29 -9.75 27.22
C GLU A 539 -4.94 -9.07 26.99
N LEU A 540 -4.36 -8.57 28.08
CA LEU A 540 -2.99 -8.04 28.04
C LEU A 540 -2.01 -9.21 28.04
N HIS A 541 -1.42 -9.47 26.89
CA HIS A 541 -0.25 -10.35 26.85
C HIS A 541 0.96 -9.55 27.36
N GLU A 542 1.34 -9.75 28.62
CA GLU A 542 2.54 -9.12 29.18
C GLU A 542 3.76 -9.58 28.37
N PRO A 543 4.53 -8.65 27.77
CA PRO A 543 5.75 -9.02 27.11
C PRO A 543 6.73 -9.52 28.17
N GLU A 544 7.23 -10.74 28.03
CA GLU A 544 8.44 -11.13 28.76
C GLU A 544 9.54 -10.09 28.48
N VAL A 545 10.04 -9.46 29.50
CA VAL A 545 10.97 -8.31 29.45
C VAL A 545 12.24 -8.58 28.61
N LEU A 546 12.53 -9.83 28.28
CA LEU A 546 13.70 -10.27 27.52
C LEU A 546 13.42 -10.57 26.03
N ARG A 547 12.19 -10.42 25.57
CA ARG A 547 11.80 -10.78 24.19
C ARG A 547 11.05 -9.62 23.54
N PRO A 548 11.78 -8.70 22.90
CA PRO A 548 11.16 -7.54 22.27
C PRO A 548 10.20 -7.95 21.16
N VAL A 549 9.12 -7.18 21.04
CA VAL A 549 8.11 -7.33 20.00
C VAL A 549 8.61 -6.68 18.72
N LEU A 550 8.53 -7.43 17.60
CA LEU A 550 8.85 -6.92 16.27
C LEU A 550 7.73 -6.01 15.77
N LEU A 551 8.11 -4.80 15.41
CA LEU A 551 7.28 -3.84 14.69
C LEU A 551 7.71 -3.82 13.24
N LEU A 552 6.75 -3.86 12.35
CA LEU A 552 6.97 -3.65 10.93
C LEU A 552 6.78 -2.16 10.62
N HIS A 553 7.58 -1.61 9.75
CA HIS A 553 7.38 -0.26 9.23
C HIS A 553 7.73 -0.17 7.76
N ASP A 554 7.04 0.70 7.08
CA ASP A 554 7.37 1.05 5.72
C ASP A 554 8.59 2.00 5.71
N GLY A 555 9.47 1.81 4.74
CA GLY A 555 10.54 2.74 4.40
C GLY A 555 10.30 3.36 3.01
N PRO A 556 11.19 4.18 2.50
CA PRO A 556 11.08 4.72 1.13
C PRO A 556 11.18 3.62 0.05
N VAL A 557 11.68 2.44 0.41
CA VAL A 557 11.90 1.29 -0.47
C VAL A 557 10.91 0.15 -0.14
N THR A 558 9.67 0.45 0.09
CA THR A 558 8.72 -0.50 0.66
C THR A 558 7.58 -0.92 -0.23
N ASN A 559 7.79 -0.82 -1.50
CA ASN A 559 6.87 -1.37 -2.47
C ASN A 559 7.63 -2.45 -3.25
N ARG A 560 6.99 -3.54 -3.59
CA ARG A 560 7.51 -4.75 -4.25
C ARG A 560 8.43 -4.53 -5.44
N THR A 561 8.31 -3.38 -6.08
CA THR A 561 9.17 -2.95 -7.18
C THR A 561 10.17 -1.88 -6.76
N SER A 562 9.98 -1.27 -5.60
CA SER A 562 10.78 -0.13 -5.14
C SER A 562 12.22 -0.54 -4.78
N ALA A 563 12.44 -1.76 -4.30
CA ALA A 563 13.78 -2.29 -4.07
C ALA A 563 14.64 -2.32 -5.35
N GLN A 564 14.02 -2.32 -6.52
CA GLN A 564 14.70 -2.29 -7.82
C GLN A 564 14.89 -0.86 -8.36
N ALA A 565 14.41 0.16 -7.67
CA ALA A 565 14.53 1.54 -8.07
C ALA A 565 15.79 2.18 -7.44
N LYS A 566 16.78 2.49 -8.26
CA LYS A 566 18.05 3.08 -7.83
C LYS A 566 17.87 4.31 -6.94
N TRP A 567 16.99 5.24 -7.31
CA TRP A 567 16.78 6.47 -6.56
C TRP A 567 16.21 6.22 -5.16
N LEU A 568 15.45 5.16 -4.97
CA LEU A 568 14.93 4.78 -3.65
C LEU A 568 16.00 4.06 -2.84
N ALA A 569 16.79 3.18 -3.47
CA ALA A 569 17.92 2.54 -2.83
C ALA A 569 18.97 3.54 -2.33
N GLU A 570 19.18 4.66 -3.04
CA GLU A 570 20.05 5.76 -2.61
C GLU A 570 19.53 6.46 -1.33
N ILE A 571 18.22 6.45 -1.08
CA ILE A 571 17.62 7.03 0.13
C ILE A 571 17.81 6.07 1.31
N GLN A 572 17.51 4.78 1.09
CA GLN A 572 17.65 3.73 2.10
C GLN A 572 17.92 2.40 1.40
N HIS A 573 19.13 1.90 1.52
CA HIS A 573 19.59 0.65 0.88
C HIS A 573 19.70 -0.52 1.84
N ASP A 574 19.76 -0.27 3.16
CA ASP A 574 19.93 -1.28 4.18
C ASP A 574 18.74 -1.35 5.16
N ALA A 575 18.45 -2.56 5.62
CA ALA A 575 17.60 -2.76 6.77
C ALA A 575 18.41 -2.62 8.05
N ARG A 576 17.92 -1.84 9.01
CA ARG A 576 18.49 -1.75 10.36
C ARG A 576 17.46 -2.09 11.41
N LEU A 577 17.86 -2.86 12.40
CA LEU A 577 17.05 -3.14 13.56
C LEU A 577 17.04 -1.93 14.48
N PHE A 578 15.94 -1.20 14.51
CA PHE A 578 15.75 -0.11 15.45
C PHE A 578 15.54 -0.67 16.85
N LEU A 579 16.28 -0.15 17.82
CA LEU A 579 16.34 -0.67 19.18
C LEU A 579 16.47 0.49 20.17
N HIS A 580 15.67 0.44 21.25
CA HIS A 580 15.76 1.46 22.30
C HIS A 580 17.11 1.34 23.06
N PRO A 581 17.72 2.45 23.52
CA PRO A 581 18.99 2.41 24.28
C PRO A 581 18.98 1.48 25.49
N ASP A 582 17.85 1.39 26.20
CA ASP A 582 17.72 0.49 27.36
C ASP A 582 17.80 -0.98 26.95
N ASP A 583 17.18 -1.32 25.82
CA ASP A 583 17.23 -2.67 25.27
C ASP A 583 18.61 -2.99 24.72
N ALA A 584 19.27 -2.01 24.06
CA ALA A 584 20.64 -2.16 23.59
C ALA A 584 21.60 -2.46 24.76
N ARG A 585 21.46 -1.72 25.88
CA ARG A 585 22.26 -1.97 27.10
C ARG A 585 22.00 -3.37 27.68
N ARG A 586 20.73 -3.78 27.77
CA ARG A 586 20.35 -5.11 28.25
C ARG A 586 20.90 -6.25 27.39
N LEU A 587 20.83 -6.08 26.08
CA LEU A 587 21.33 -7.04 25.08
C LEU A 587 22.86 -6.95 24.90
N ARG A 588 23.54 -5.94 25.46
CA ARG A 588 24.95 -5.65 25.28
C ARG A 588 25.36 -5.48 23.83
N VAL A 589 24.55 -4.77 23.08
CA VAL A 589 24.79 -4.43 21.67
C VAL A 589 24.97 -2.93 21.49
N HIS A 590 25.71 -2.54 20.45
CA HIS A 590 26.01 -1.16 20.11
C HIS A 590 25.52 -0.85 18.69
N PRO A 591 25.37 0.43 18.33
CA PRO A 591 25.06 0.82 16.96
C PRO A 591 26.06 0.19 15.97
N GLY A 592 25.51 -0.41 14.90
CA GLY A 592 26.29 -1.09 13.86
C GLY A 592 26.66 -2.56 14.15
N ASP A 593 26.47 -3.05 15.38
CA ASP A 593 26.65 -4.48 15.66
C ASP A 593 25.71 -5.34 14.79
N LEU A 594 26.23 -6.47 14.31
CA LEU A 594 25.44 -7.48 13.64
C LEU A 594 24.77 -8.34 14.72
N VAL A 595 23.47 -8.52 14.61
CA VAL A 595 22.68 -9.35 15.52
C VAL A 595 21.88 -10.38 14.73
N ARG A 596 21.70 -11.55 15.34
CA ARG A 596 20.82 -12.60 14.86
C ARG A 596 19.48 -12.49 15.61
N CYS A 597 18.40 -12.32 14.85
CA CYS A 597 17.04 -12.24 15.33
C CYS A 597 16.32 -13.55 14.98
N GLU A 598 15.81 -14.25 15.99
CA GLU A 598 15.06 -15.50 15.87
C GLU A 598 13.63 -15.28 16.37
N ALA A 599 12.63 -15.66 15.59
CA ALA A 599 11.25 -15.64 16.04
C ALA A 599 11.03 -16.71 17.12
N VAL A 600 10.45 -16.30 18.25
CA VAL A 600 10.15 -17.24 19.35
C VAL A 600 8.93 -18.09 19.02
N ASP A 601 7.91 -17.45 18.41
CA ASP A 601 6.62 -18.03 18.08
C ASP A 601 6.47 -18.29 16.57
N GLY A 602 7.53 -18.15 15.78
CA GLY A 602 7.57 -18.31 14.34
C GLY A 602 7.87 -19.73 13.86
N ALA A 603 8.18 -19.85 12.57
CA ALA A 603 8.62 -21.11 12.01
C ALA A 603 9.92 -21.61 12.70
N PRO A 604 10.04 -22.90 13.05
CA PRO A 604 11.23 -23.41 13.69
C PRO A 604 12.51 -23.10 12.90
N GLY A 605 13.48 -22.44 13.54
CA GLY A 605 14.76 -22.07 12.93
C GLY A 605 14.74 -20.81 12.06
N ALA A 606 13.59 -20.14 11.91
CA ALA A 606 13.52 -18.87 11.21
C ALA A 606 14.33 -17.80 11.93
N ALA A 607 15.35 -17.28 11.25
CA ALA A 607 16.24 -16.26 11.79
C ALA A 607 16.74 -15.34 10.67
N VAL A 608 17.00 -14.11 11.04
CA VAL A 608 17.64 -13.12 10.18
C VAL A 608 18.80 -12.44 10.89
N GLU A 609 19.79 -12.02 10.12
CA GLU A 609 20.93 -11.25 10.62
C GLU A 609 20.84 -9.83 10.11
N VAL A 610 20.95 -8.86 11.01
CA VAL A 610 20.73 -7.45 10.73
C VAL A 610 21.59 -6.56 11.62
N ARG A 611 21.97 -5.39 11.10
CA ARG A 611 22.73 -4.41 11.89
C ARG A 611 21.81 -3.59 12.80
N VAL A 612 22.30 -3.30 14.00
CA VAL A 612 21.57 -2.52 15.01
C VAL A 612 21.65 -1.03 14.73
N PHE A 613 20.52 -0.34 14.88
CA PHE A 613 20.42 1.10 14.99
C PHE A 613 19.75 1.45 16.33
N VAL A 614 20.43 2.23 17.16
CA VAL A 614 19.93 2.60 18.50
C VAL A 614 19.27 3.97 18.44
N SER A 615 18.02 4.06 18.92
CA SER A 615 17.22 5.29 18.89
C SER A 615 16.23 5.34 20.05
N ASP A 616 16.12 6.52 20.69
CA ASP A 616 15.06 6.83 21.66
C ASP A 616 13.65 6.92 21.02
N GLY A 617 13.59 6.94 19.68
CA GLY A 617 12.36 7.00 18.93
C GLY A 617 11.60 5.66 18.79
N ILE A 618 11.90 4.69 19.63
CA ILE A 618 11.16 3.45 19.73
C ILE A 618 10.89 3.09 21.20
N ARG A 619 9.72 2.56 21.47
CA ARG A 619 9.35 2.14 22.82
C ARG A 619 10.28 1.04 23.34
N PRO A 620 10.74 1.07 24.61
CA PRO A 620 11.43 -0.05 25.24
C PRO A 620 10.60 -1.35 25.17
N GLY A 621 11.27 -2.46 24.88
CA GLY A 621 10.62 -3.76 24.67
C GLY A 621 10.03 -3.95 23.26
N CYS A 622 10.25 -3.00 22.36
CA CYS A 622 9.94 -3.11 20.94
C CYS A 622 11.21 -2.98 20.09
N VAL A 623 11.20 -3.63 18.94
CA VAL A 623 12.19 -3.43 17.87
C VAL A 623 11.49 -3.24 16.56
N SER A 624 12.08 -2.51 15.63
CA SER A 624 11.44 -2.22 14.35
C SER A 624 12.35 -2.52 13.18
N LEU A 625 11.78 -3.14 12.14
CA LEU A 625 12.45 -3.44 10.88
C LEU A 625 11.60 -3.00 9.69
N PRO A 626 12.21 -2.50 8.61
CA PRO A 626 11.51 -2.19 7.38
C PRO A 626 11.06 -3.46 6.65
N VAL A 627 9.88 -3.41 6.05
CA VAL A 627 9.34 -4.49 5.23
C VAL A 627 9.87 -4.43 3.79
N GLU A 628 9.54 -5.45 2.98
CA GLU A 628 9.79 -5.49 1.53
C GLU A 628 11.27 -5.33 1.12
N GLN A 629 12.18 -5.82 1.94
CA GLN A 629 13.62 -5.86 1.66
C GLN A 629 14.17 -7.29 1.70
N GLY A 630 15.39 -7.49 1.25
CA GLY A 630 16.04 -8.79 1.28
C GLY A 630 15.65 -9.70 0.11
N HIS A 631 15.42 -9.13 -1.06
CA HIS A 631 15.18 -9.88 -2.28
C HIS A 631 16.41 -10.67 -2.71
N LEU A 632 16.22 -11.92 -3.15
CA LEU A 632 17.25 -12.83 -3.62
C LEU A 632 17.29 -12.93 -5.14
N VAL A 633 16.15 -12.70 -5.78
CA VAL A 633 15.95 -12.71 -7.22
C VAL A 633 15.19 -11.47 -7.60
N ALA A 634 15.87 -10.39 -7.76
CA ALA A 634 15.33 -9.14 -8.27
C ALA A 634 16.44 -8.49 -9.09
N GLY A 635 16.13 -7.39 -9.76
CA GLY A 635 17.17 -6.65 -10.50
C GLY A 635 18.34 -6.27 -9.59
N ARG A 636 19.43 -5.93 -10.20
CA ARG A 636 20.75 -5.67 -9.60
C ARG A 636 20.74 -4.86 -8.33
N LEU A 637 19.86 -3.91 -8.20
CA LEU A 637 19.82 -3.00 -7.07
C LEU A 637 19.20 -3.61 -5.82
N ALA A 638 18.39 -4.64 -6.00
CA ALA A 638 17.72 -5.33 -4.92
C ALA A 638 18.47 -6.58 -4.45
N MET A 639 19.47 -7.06 -5.20
CA MET A 639 20.27 -8.21 -4.79
C MET A 639 21.56 -7.82 -4.09
N ALA A 640 21.83 -8.55 -2.98
CA ALA A 640 23.08 -8.40 -2.25
C ALA A 640 24.31 -8.81 -3.06
N LYS A 641 25.42 -8.16 -2.78
CA LYS A 641 26.81 -8.66 -2.88
C LYS A 641 27.35 -9.22 -4.21
N ARG A 642 26.61 -9.39 -5.28
CA ARG A 642 27.11 -10.09 -6.47
C ARG A 642 27.06 -9.25 -7.73
N PHE A 643 27.11 -7.95 -7.54
CA PHE A 643 26.92 -7.06 -8.67
C PHE A 643 28.25 -6.46 -9.14
N SER A 644 28.88 -7.06 -10.05
CA SER A 644 29.81 -6.37 -10.94
C SER A 644 29.21 -6.33 -12.34
N THR A 645 28.77 -5.18 -12.81
CA THR A 645 28.57 -5.00 -14.22
C THR A 645 29.54 -4.00 -14.76
N ALA A 646 30.35 -4.47 -15.64
CA ALA A 646 31.26 -3.63 -16.41
C ALA A 646 30.56 -2.59 -17.30
N HIS A 647 29.20 -2.63 -17.36
CA HIS A 647 28.42 -1.90 -18.37
C HIS A 647 27.55 -0.78 -17.84
N ASP A 648 27.33 -0.68 -16.52
CA ASP A 648 26.59 0.43 -15.92
C ASP A 648 27.57 1.36 -15.18
N PRO A 649 27.88 2.55 -15.73
CA PRO A 649 28.80 3.48 -15.07
C PRO A 649 28.29 3.99 -13.73
N ASP A 650 26.97 3.96 -13.49
CA ASP A 650 26.36 4.37 -12.25
C ASP A 650 26.55 3.34 -11.14
N MET A 651 26.77 2.07 -11.48
CA MET A 651 27.03 1.02 -10.49
C MET A 651 28.32 1.26 -9.69
N LYS A 652 29.29 1.95 -10.26
CA LYS A 652 30.51 2.33 -9.52
C LYS A 652 30.26 3.33 -8.41
N MET A 653 29.11 3.99 -8.40
CA MET A 653 28.68 4.94 -7.36
C MET A 653 27.77 4.30 -6.33
N ILE A 654 27.45 3.02 -6.46
CA ILE A 654 26.67 2.27 -5.48
C ILE A 654 27.62 1.77 -4.40
N TRP A 655 27.79 2.58 -3.36
CA TRP A 655 28.72 2.33 -2.26
C TRP A 655 28.17 1.31 -1.23
N TRP A 656 26.89 0.98 -1.29
CA TRP A 656 26.25 0.01 -0.38
C TRP A 656 26.26 -1.43 -0.90
N GLU A 657 26.95 -1.72 -2.00
CA GLU A 657 27.05 -3.06 -2.59
C GLU A 657 27.46 -4.14 -1.57
N ASP A 658 28.35 -3.79 -0.66
CA ASP A 658 28.86 -4.71 0.39
C ASP A 658 27.89 -4.88 1.57
N GLU A 659 26.92 -3.97 1.77
CA GLU A 659 26.00 -4.01 2.90
C GLU A 659 24.77 -4.88 2.64
N GLY A 660 24.49 -5.18 1.39
CA GLY A 660 23.40 -6.05 0.96
C GLY A 660 22.05 -5.35 0.86
N PRO A 661 21.00 -6.03 0.34
CA PRO A 661 19.69 -5.45 0.01
C PRO A 661 18.72 -5.38 1.20
N GLY A 662 19.19 -5.46 2.40
CA GLY A 662 18.32 -5.60 3.57
C GLY A 662 17.98 -7.07 3.88
N VAL A 663 16.88 -7.27 4.58
CA VAL A 663 16.51 -8.56 5.17
C VAL A 663 15.06 -8.89 4.87
N ASN A 664 14.81 -10.09 4.35
CA ASN A 664 13.45 -10.60 4.24
C ASN A 664 12.91 -11.04 5.60
N LEU A 665 11.88 -10.36 6.08
CA LEU A 665 11.25 -10.60 7.38
C LEU A 665 10.18 -11.69 7.35
N GLU A 666 9.65 -12.03 6.21
CA GLU A 666 8.52 -12.97 6.07
C GLU A 666 8.74 -14.31 6.80
N PRO A 667 9.96 -14.90 6.82
CA PRO A 667 10.20 -16.11 7.61
C PRO A 667 10.02 -15.96 9.12
N LEU A 668 10.15 -14.74 9.65
CA LEU A 668 9.95 -14.46 11.09
C LEU A 668 8.46 -14.34 11.43
N LEU A 669 7.61 -14.02 10.46
CA LEU A 669 6.22 -13.69 10.68
C LEU A 669 5.37 -14.96 10.70
N ARG A 670 4.46 -15.02 11.66
CA ARG A 670 3.45 -16.08 11.76
C ARG A 670 2.17 -15.64 11.07
N ARG A 671 1.52 -16.53 10.34
CA ARG A 671 0.21 -16.29 9.72
C ARG A 671 -0.80 -17.23 10.35
N GLU A 672 -1.87 -16.68 10.88
CA GLU A 672 -2.99 -17.41 11.44
C GLU A 672 -4.27 -17.07 10.67
N ILE A 673 -5.13 -18.05 10.52
CA ILE A 673 -6.44 -17.88 9.89
C ILE A 673 -7.46 -17.59 11.00
N ASP A 674 -8.22 -16.53 10.83
CA ASP A 674 -9.42 -16.26 11.58
C ASP A 674 -10.64 -16.53 10.70
N GLU A 675 -11.20 -17.73 10.82
CA GLU A 675 -12.37 -18.15 10.03
C GLU A 675 -13.63 -17.36 10.36
N GLU A 676 -13.76 -16.84 11.59
CA GLU A 676 -14.93 -16.07 12.00
C GLU A 676 -14.97 -14.69 11.33
N THR A 677 -13.83 -14.03 11.26
CA THR A 677 -13.71 -12.70 10.62
C THR A 677 -13.27 -12.77 9.17
N ASP A 678 -12.91 -13.96 8.68
CA ASP A 678 -12.34 -14.17 7.33
C ASP A 678 -11.13 -13.26 7.08
N VAL A 679 -10.20 -13.24 8.02
CA VAL A 679 -8.97 -12.44 7.96
C VAL A 679 -7.75 -13.32 8.22
N VAL A 680 -6.66 -13.08 7.52
CA VAL A 680 -5.35 -13.64 7.88
C VAL A 680 -4.70 -12.70 8.90
N LYS A 681 -4.52 -13.19 10.11
CA LYS A 681 -3.88 -12.47 11.20
C LYS A 681 -2.37 -12.70 11.18
N ARG A 682 -1.62 -11.69 11.54
CA ARG A 682 -0.20 -11.78 11.88
C ARG A 682 -0.03 -11.46 13.36
N PRO A 683 -0.03 -12.46 14.26
CA PRO A 683 0.18 -12.22 15.68
C PRO A 683 1.50 -11.50 15.93
N LEU A 684 1.56 -10.75 17.03
CA LEU A 684 2.78 -10.07 17.43
C LEU A 684 3.95 -11.05 17.54
N THR A 685 4.96 -10.86 16.72
CA THR A 685 6.16 -11.69 16.71
C THR A 685 7.13 -11.24 17.80
N ARG A 686 7.53 -12.14 18.69
CA ARG A 686 8.57 -11.90 19.69
C ARG A 686 9.90 -12.42 19.16
N LEU A 687 10.95 -11.64 19.39
CA LEU A 687 12.28 -11.99 18.91
C LEU A 687 13.23 -12.34 20.06
N ARG A 688 14.03 -13.37 19.82
CA ARG A 688 15.27 -13.61 20.57
C ARG A 688 16.41 -12.97 19.77
N ILE A 689 17.09 -12.00 20.38
CA ILE A 689 18.16 -11.24 19.72
C ILE A 689 19.49 -11.64 20.39
N ARG A 690 20.48 -11.97 19.57
CA ARG A 690 21.84 -12.31 20.02
C ARG A 690 22.86 -11.62 19.12
N LYS A 691 23.94 -11.13 19.71
CA LYS A 691 25.08 -10.62 18.95
C LYS A 691 25.75 -11.78 18.21
N VAL A 692 26.07 -11.55 16.92
CA VAL A 692 26.80 -12.50 16.07
C VAL A 692 28.29 -12.40 16.34
#